data_1a775668c7e4a352fa9b9a824f556adb
#
_entry.id   1a775668c7e4a352fa9b9a824f556adb
#
_cell.length_a   1.000
_cell.length_b   1.000
_cell.length_c   1.000
_cell.angle_alpha   90.00
_cell.angle_beta   90.00
_cell.angle_gamma   90.00
#
_symmetry.space_group_name_H-M   'P 1'
#
loop_
_entity.id
_entity.type
_entity.pdbx_description
1 polymer ?
#
loop_
_entity_poly.entity_id
_entity_poly.type
_entity_poly.pdbx_seq_one_letter_code
_entity_poly.pdbx_strand_id
1 'polypeptide(L)'
;MKKKWMHDLSWRERLWKTCLIMKFLVLLLFVSTLQLSAGVYSQEARVSLHLENASFEEVVKVLERTTDYTFLFRDNQVAGIRNLNLAYTDVDIKVVLDACLKGTRLTYRLVDNTIVIQHVVVASVDTLSKFTVKGIVKDKKGELLPGVTIRVKGTTLGFVTNVKGEFDIDLPKRDNLMLIFSFVGYKRQEVPVKNDNKSLAIVLEEDLQTVDEVVVTGIFNKPKESFTGAVTAVSKEEIKAKYSRNLLQTLSNIDPSFRIIQNNDAGSDPNHLPEIQLRGASTLSSVEDLQNANRATLNYPLFIMDGFEVDLERVMDLNENEVENITILKDASATSLYGSRGANGVVVITTTRPAAGKLRISYNGQVKIESPDLSSYNLATAAEKLEFEHKNGVWDLYEDTYQELKNAVDRGENYDWMSVPVRTGIGQTHRLNFMGGSDDWRFRFDLSYDSTVGVMKGSDRNNVNGTLEVDYMTEKWMVMQSFSLGVNTSKNSVYGNFSDYVQMNRYWNPYDENGDPVTYYYHPLNQDPIDNPLYDWRVGCWNDSKYTSLRSNTSIRYTICPGFQVVGSVGLSRKISRKDSFIPPSHKWYADKELKQKGRYDRRDKTADVWQTALTVNYTNTFNEKHMLTVNLNGEMQEDLEDEVSWAATGFLTDKIDNIGMSLGYPDAWGTSGEETTMRRISLRGSVNYYYDMRYFLDISYSTDGSSSFGSESRWGSFWSFGGGWNIYNERFIKENVGWISDLRVRYSYGVSGNMGFSPADAMTVYRQNVNETYLSGVGVEMERFANPYLQWQNTYQHNVGFDMGFFSNRIAFPFNYY
;
A
#
# COMPACT_ATOMS: atom_id res chain seq x y z
N MET A 1 36.15 35.16 -16.06
CA MET A 1 36.93 33.92 -15.87
C MET A 1 36.54 33.28 -14.56
N LYS A 2 35.57 32.36 -14.54
CA LYS A 2 35.30 31.35 -13.48
C LYS A 2 33.93 30.68 -13.72
N LYS A 3 33.78 30.03 -14.88
CA LYS A 3 32.62 29.11 -15.17
C LYS A 3 33.04 28.10 -16.22
N LYS A 4 34.11 27.34 -15.93
CA LYS A 4 34.62 26.32 -16.85
C LYS A 4 35.17 25.11 -16.10
N TRP A 5 34.35 24.54 -15.17
CA TRP A 5 34.79 23.36 -14.37
C TRP A 5 33.71 22.30 -14.15
N MET A 6 32.76 22.12 -15.06
CA MET A 6 31.76 21.05 -14.88
C MET A 6 31.38 20.27 -16.14
N HIS A 7 32.19 20.30 -17.20
CA HIS A 7 31.82 19.65 -18.47
C HIS A 7 32.68 18.48 -18.93
N ASP A 8 33.75 18.09 -18.20
CA ASP A 8 34.68 17.04 -18.66
C ASP A 8 34.96 15.98 -17.57
N LEU A 9 33.96 15.50 -16.86
CA LEU A 9 34.12 14.34 -15.99
C LEU A 9 33.59 13.10 -16.70
N SER A 10 34.49 12.13 -16.94
CA SER A 10 34.12 10.83 -17.50
C SER A 10 32.99 10.17 -16.69
N TRP A 11 32.15 9.37 -17.34
CA TRP A 11 31.04 8.64 -16.69
C TRP A 11 31.48 7.90 -15.41
N ARG A 12 32.70 7.34 -15.39
CA ARG A 12 33.30 6.68 -14.22
C ARG A 12 33.54 7.64 -13.04
N GLU A 13 33.97 8.86 -13.29
CA GLU A 13 34.20 9.87 -12.24
C GLU A 13 32.87 10.42 -11.68
N ARG A 14 31.82 10.54 -12.51
CA ARG A 14 30.49 10.91 -12.04
C ARG A 14 29.92 9.81 -11.15
N LEU A 15 30.02 8.54 -11.56
CA LEU A 15 29.62 7.38 -10.75
C LEU A 15 30.39 7.31 -9.42
N TRP A 16 31.72 7.54 -9.48
CA TRP A 16 32.54 7.52 -8.27
C TRP A 16 32.20 8.67 -7.31
N LYS A 17 31.93 9.89 -7.81
CA LYS A 17 31.46 11.02 -6.99
C LYS A 17 30.06 10.79 -6.43
N THR A 18 29.14 10.20 -7.19
CA THR A 18 27.80 9.85 -6.71
C THR A 18 27.86 8.75 -5.63
N CYS A 19 28.71 7.74 -5.84
CA CYS A 19 28.98 6.71 -4.83
C CYS A 19 29.66 7.29 -3.58
N LEU A 20 30.51 8.29 -3.72
CA LEU A 20 31.20 8.95 -2.62
C LEU A 20 30.22 9.84 -1.81
N ILE A 21 29.32 10.55 -2.49
CA ILE A 21 28.23 11.32 -1.88
C ILE A 21 27.25 10.37 -1.16
N MET A 22 26.89 9.24 -1.78
CA MET A 22 26.06 8.21 -1.14
C MET A 22 26.72 7.63 0.10
N LYS A 23 28.01 7.29 0.01
CA LYS A 23 28.78 6.82 1.19
C LYS A 23 28.81 7.86 2.29
N PHE A 24 29.00 9.15 1.94
CA PHE A 24 29.00 10.23 2.90
C PHE A 24 27.64 10.47 3.54
N LEU A 25 26.55 10.38 2.75
CA LEU A 25 25.16 10.45 3.25
C LEU A 25 24.82 9.26 4.16
N VAL A 26 25.22 8.05 3.79
CA VAL A 26 25.04 6.85 4.62
C VAL A 26 25.87 6.94 5.89
N LEU A 27 27.12 7.46 5.82
CA LEU A 27 27.97 7.71 6.98
C LEU A 27 27.37 8.78 7.91
N LEU A 28 26.81 9.86 7.34
CA LEU A 28 26.18 10.95 8.08
C LEU A 28 24.88 10.48 8.76
N LEU A 29 24.11 9.61 8.08
CA LEU A 29 22.95 8.94 8.64
C LEU A 29 23.36 7.97 9.76
N PHE A 30 24.45 7.24 9.58
CA PHE A 30 24.99 6.32 10.58
C PHE A 30 25.54 7.07 11.79
N VAL A 31 26.22 8.20 11.58
CA VAL A 31 26.73 9.07 12.66
C VAL A 31 25.57 9.75 13.40
N SER A 32 24.50 10.15 12.71
CA SER A 32 23.31 10.73 13.35
C SER A 32 22.55 9.69 14.18
N THR A 33 22.52 8.41 13.74
CA THR A 33 21.93 7.32 14.53
C THR A 33 22.80 6.94 15.72
N LEU A 34 24.11 7.09 15.63
CA LEU A 34 25.03 6.87 16.78
C LEU A 34 24.92 7.99 17.84
N GLN A 35 24.54 9.21 17.45
CA GLN A 35 24.31 10.29 18.43
C GLN A 35 22.96 10.15 19.16
N LEU A 36 22.00 9.38 18.63
CA LEU A 36 20.75 9.04 19.33
C LEU A 36 20.90 7.87 20.33
N SER A 37 22.07 7.25 20.42
CA SER A 37 22.45 6.36 21.51
C SER A 37 22.98 7.18 22.67
N ALA A 38 22.31 8.25 23.09
CA ALA A 38 22.39 8.77 24.43
C ALA A 38 21.81 7.67 25.33
N GLY A 39 22.71 6.82 25.80
CA GLY A 39 22.36 5.81 26.78
C GLY A 39 21.59 6.50 27.89
N VAL A 40 20.44 5.97 28.19
CA VAL A 40 19.93 6.06 29.54
C VAL A 40 20.96 5.30 30.39
N TYR A 41 22.02 5.99 30.78
CA TYR A 41 22.74 5.61 31.94
C TYR A 41 21.73 5.81 33.07
N SER A 42 21.21 4.73 33.61
CA SER A 42 20.80 4.68 34.98
C SER A 42 22.02 5.17 35.76
N GLN A 43 22.08 6.45 36.05
CA GLN A 43 22.98 6.98 37.05
C GLN A 43 22.51 6.37 38.38
N GLU A 44 23.16 5.31 38.81
CA GLU A 44 23.06 4.89 40.21
C GLU A 44 23.49 6.12 41.00
N ALA A 45 22.53 6.79 41.65
CA ALA A 45 22.81 8.01 42.39
C ALA A 45 23.70 7.64 43.59
N ARG A 46 24.93 8.09 43.53
CA ARG A 46 25.90 7.92 44.61
C ARG A 46 25.79 9.08 45.60
N VAL A 47 25.72 8.77 46.85
CA VAL A 47 25.52 9.73 47.92
C VAL A 47 26.61 9.64 48.96
N SER A 48 27.00 10.82 49.50
CA SER A 48 27.87 10.95 50.66
C SER A 48 27.10 11.66 51.75
N LEU A 49 26.92 11.03 52.87
CA LEU A 49 26.20 11.62 54.02
C LEU A 49 26.87 11.16 55.36
N HIS A 50 26.89 12.08 56.31
CA HIS A 50 27.30 11.82 57.60
C HIS A 50 26.28 12.39 58.61
N LEU A 51 25.51 11.49 59.25
CA LEU A 51 24.44 11.83 60.16
C LEU A 51 24.55 10.99 61.44
N GLU A 52 24.51 11.63 62.59
CA GLU A 52 24.53 11.00 63.91
C GLU A 52 23.16 11.23 64.57
N ASN A 53 22.58 10.15 65.10
CA ASN A 53 21.33 10.17 65.84
C ASN A 53 20.14 10.76 65.06
N ALA A 54 20.14 10.56 63.76
CA ALA A 54 19.13 11.13 62.87
C ALA A 54 17.83 10.29 62.81
N SER A 55 16.70 10.95 62.50
CA SER A 55 15.47 10.29 62.16
C SER A 55 15.44 9.93 60.64
N PHE A 56 14.57 8.98 60.22
CA PHE A 56 14.44 8.62 58.83
C PHE A 56 14.03 9.83 57.95
N GLU A 57 13.18 10.72 58.48
CA GLU A 57 12.76 11.94 57.79
C GLU A 57 13.91 12.90 57.52
N GLU A 58 14.89 13.00 58.48
CA GLU A 58 16.08 13.81 58.26
C GLU A 58 17.01 13.21 57.22
N VAL A 59 17.14 11.88 57.18
CA VAL A 59 17.91 11.18 56.15
C VAL A 59 17.28 11.42 54.76
N VAL A 60 15.96 11.29 54.64
CA VAL A 60 15.24 11.54 53.38
C VAL A 60 15.45 12.98 52.93
N LYS A 61 15.34 13.99 53.81
CA LYS A 61 15.58 15.40 53.44
C LYS A 61 16.98 15.64 52.89
N VAL A 62 17.98 14.94 53.40
CA VAL A 62 19.35 15.03 52.88
C VAL A 62 19.45 14.34 51.52
N LEU A 63 18.85 13.16 51.35
CA LEU A 63 18.84 12.42 50.10
C LEU A 63 18.10 13.19 48.99
N GLU A 64 16.93 13.80 49.25
CA GLU A 64 16.19 14.64 48.29
C GLU A 64 16.97 15.91 47.92
N ARG A 65 17.85 16.44 48.75
CA ARG A 65 18.71 17.58 48.44
C ARG A 65 19.95 17.22 47.62
N THR A 66 20.42 15.97 47.74
CA THR A 66 21.67 15.52 47.14
C THR A 66 21.46 14.64 45.90
N THR A 67 20.20 14.25 45.61
CA THR A 67 19.81 13.42 44.46
C THR A 67 18.53 13.93 43.82
N ASP A 68 18.23 13.49 42.63
CA ASP A 68 16.96 13.80 41.91
C ASP A 68 15.81 12.89 42.34
N TYR A 69 15.96 12.12 43.43
CA TYR A 69 14.90 11.24 43.91
C TYR A 69 13.95 11.95 44.87
N THR A 70 12.65 11.66 44.73
CA THR A 70 11.59 12.09 45.63
C THR A 70 11.10 10.90 46.45
N PHE A 71 10.77 11.10 47.72
CA PHE A 71 10.34 10.03 48.61
C PHE A 71 8.85 10.13 48.90
N LEU A 72 8.14 9.00 48.80
CA LEU A 72 6.75 8.88 49.18
C LEU A 72 6.54 7.86 50.31
N PHE A 73 6.13 8.34 51.46
CA PHE A 73 5.83 7.51 52.66
C PHE A 73 4.73 8.18 53.49
N ARG A 74 4.14 7.43 54.42
CA ARG A 74 3.23 7.99 55.44
C ARG A 74 3.97 8.23 56.73
N ASP A 75 3.80 9.40 57.35
CA ASP A 75 4.52 9.80 58.56
C ASP A 75 4.43 8.77 59.69
N ASN A 76 3.26 8.13 59.83
CA ASN A 76 3.05 7.10 60.85
C ASN A 76 3.82 5.77 60.57
N GLN A 77 4.26 5.55 59.35
CA GLN A 77 5.02 4.34 59.01
C GLN A 77 6.49 4.45 59.41
N VAL A 78 7.08 5.65 59.35
CA VAL A 78 8.51 5.91 59.56
C VAL A 78 8.81 6.54 60.91
N ALA A 79 7.79 7.00 61.66
CA ALA A 79 7.92 7.68 62.96
C ALA A 79 8.70 6.90 64.03
N GLY A 80 8.77 5.57 63.89
CA GLY A 80 9.54 4.68 64.75
C GLY A 80 11.03 4.52 64.40
N ILE A 81 11.48 5.02 63.24
CA ILE A 81 12.87 4.89 62.79
C ILE A 81 13.66 6.10 63.23
N ARG A 82 14.33 5.98 64.30
CA ARG A 82 15.15 7.05 64.92
C ARG A 82 16.53 6.52 65.37
N ASN A 83 17.41 7.42 65.69
CA ASN A 83 18.80 7.12 66.19
C ASN A 83 19.64 6.45 65.08
N LEU A 84 19.44 6.84 63.80
CA LEU A 84 20.26 6.37 62.70
C LEU A 84 21.63 7.05 62.72
N ASN A 85 22.68 6.23 62.73
CA ASN A 85 24.07 6.68 62.61
C ASN A 85 24.57 6.21 61.25
N LEU A 86 24.72 7.14 60.33
CA LEU A 86 25.07 6.85 58.97
C LEU A 86 26.32 7.65 58.56
N ALA A 87 27.37 6.96 58.20
CA ALA A 87 28.63 7.55 57.72
C ALA A 87 29.02 6.86 56.44
N TYR A 88 28.55 7.40 55.30
CA TYR A 88 28.78 6.85 53.97
C TYR A 88 29.41 7.90 53.06
N THR A 89 30.40 7.47 52.26
CA THR A 89 31.08 8.31 51.27
C THR A 89 31.05 7.58 49.95
N ASP A 90 30.39 8.21 48.92
CA ASP A 90 30.29 7.73 47.56
C ASP A 90 29.66 6.32 47.42
N VAL A 91 28.51 6.10 48.07
CA VAL A 91 27.77 4.83 48.03
C VAL A 91 26.47 4.97 47.27
N ASP A 92 25.95 3.86 46.73
CA ASP A 92 24.63 3.81 46.09
C ASP A 92 23.53 4.14 47.11
N ILE A 93 22.56 4.94 46.73
CA ILE A 93 21.42 5.31 47.57
C ILE A 93 20.68 4.09 48.14
N LYS A 94 20.67 2.97 47.44
CA LYS A 94 20.06 1.71 47.86
C LYS A 94 20.75 1.19 49.16
N VAL A 95 22.06 1.30 49.26
CA VAL A 95 22.83 0.89 50.46
C VAL A 95 22.44 1.69 51.69
N VAL A 96 22.21 3.00 51.51
CA VAL A 96 21.76 3.89 52.58
C VAL A 96 20.33 3.54 53.01
N LEU A 97 19.45 3.28 52.06
CA LEU A 97 18.07 2.90 52.34
C LEU A 97 17.97 1.53 53.02
N ASP A 98 18.74 0.57 52.59
CA ASP A 98 18.81 -0.74 53.23
C ASP A 98 19.30 -0.64 54.68
N ALA A 99 20.27 0.22 54.94
CA ALA A 99 20.73 0.46 56.28
C ALA A 99 19.67 1.15 57.16
N CYS A 100 18.93 2.12 56.63
CA CYS A 100 17.86 2.83 57.33
C CYS A 100 16.66 1.93 57.65
N LEU A 101 16.32 0.99 56.74
CA LEU A 101 15.14 0.11 56.90
C LEU A 101 15.49 -1.22 57.56
N LYS A 102 16.77 -1.49 57.85
CA LYS A 102 17.23 -2.74 58.44
C LYS A 102 16.59 -2.95 59.81
N GLY A 103 15.94 -4.11 60.00
CA GLY A 103 15.25 -4.45 61.26
C GLY A 103 13.83 -3.89 61.37
N THR A 104 13.35 -3.18 60.34
CA THR A 104 11.96 -2.72 60.26
C THR A 104 11.13 -3.69 59.35
N ARG A 105 9.81 -3.60 59.39
CA ARG A 105 8.93 -4.32 58.46
C ARG A 105 8.62 -3.49 57.18
N LEU A 106 9.51 -2.57 56.83
CA LEU A 106 9.37 -1.70 55.66
C LEU A 106 10.34 -2.12 54.57
N THR A 107 9.91 -1.95 53.33
CA THR A 107 10.73 -2.07 52.14
C THR A 107 10.47 -0.87 51.24
N TYR A 108 11.34 -0.65 50.24
CA TYR A 108 11.14 0.42 49.29
C TYR A 108 11.01 -0.15 47.88
N ARG A 109 10.33 0.59 47.04
CA ARG A 109 10.20 0.34 45.60
C ARG A 109 10.48 1.62 44.82
N LEU A 110 11.36 1.52 43.84
CA LEU A 110 11.67 2.62 42.95
C LEU A 110 10.64 2.60 41.77
N VAL A 111 9.97 3.74 41.56
CA VAL A 111 9.04 3.97 40.46
C VAL A 111 9.45 5.28 39.82
N ASP A 112 10.09 5.22 38.65
CA ASP A 112 10.76 6.35 38.01
C ASP A 112 11.76 7.03 38.95
N ASN A 113 11.62 8.32 39.25
CA ASN A 113 12.45 9.07 40.21
C ASN A 113 11.81 9.12 41.60
N THR A 114 10.81 8.27 41.90
CA THR A 114 10.15 8.27 43.24
C THR A 114 10.40 6.97 43.95
N ILE A 115 10.94 7.09 45.20
CA ILE A 115 11.16 5.97 46.10
C ILE A 115 9.97 5.87 47.07
N VAL A 116 9.17 4.81 46.90
CA VAL A 116 7.95 4.55 47.70
C VAL A 116 8.31 3.60 48.85
N ILE A 117 8.10 4.02 50.11
CA ILE A 117 8.28 3.17 51.29
C ILE A 117 6.96 2.47 51.59
N GLN A 118 6.99 1.14 51.72
CA GLN A 118 5.81 0.32 51.94
C GLN A 118 6.08 -0.80 52.97
N HIS A 119 5.01 -1.27 53.63
CA HIS A 119 5.14 -2.44 54.48
C HIS A 119 5.43 -3.69 53.67
N VAL A 120 6.34 -4.54 54.15
CA VAL A 120 6.48 -5.89 53.63
C VAL A 120 5.18 -6.62 53.94
N VAL A 121 4.38 -6.85 52.92
CA VAL A 121 3.24 -7.74 53.02
C VAL A 121 3.82 -9.15 53.06
N VAL A 122 4.08 -9.64 54.24
CA VAL A 122 4.32 -11.05 54.50
C VAL A 122 2.95 -11.68 54.33
N ALA A 123 2.61 -12.08 53.09
CA ALA A 123 1.62 -13.10 52.90
C ALA A 123 2.10 -14.26 53.76
N SER A 124 1.33 -14.64 54.75
CA SER A 124 1.57 -15.85 55.55
C SER A 124 1.70 -17.01 54.52
N VAL A 125 2.92 -17.31 54.19
CA VAL A 125 3.24 -18.56 53.52
C VAL A 125 3.07 -19.62 54.55
N ASP A 126 1.85 -20.23 54.57
CA ASP A 126 1.76 -21.59 55.00
C ASP A 126 2.87 -22.34 54.27
N THR A 127 3.74 -23.00 55.03
CA THR A 127 4.77 -23.90 54.52
C THR A 127 4.12 -25.12 53.88
N LEU A 128 3.40 -24.90 52.80
CA LEU A 128 2.95 -25.95 51.88
C LEU A 128 4.20 -26.45 51.18
N SER A 129 4.55 -27.70 51.41
CA SER A 129 5.63 -28.37 50.70
C SER A 129 5.41 -28.22 49.23
N LYS A 130 6.38 -27.63 48.51
CA LYS A 130 6.38 -27.46 47.05
C LYS A 130 6.73 -28.79 46.38
N PHE A 131 6.24 -29.00 45.19
CA PHE A 131 6.68 -30.06 44.30
C PHE A 131 6.95 -29.49 42.92
N THR A 132 7.97 -29.99 42.23
CA THR A 132 8.44 -29.52 40.95
C THR A 132 7.80 -30.34 39.86
N VAL A 133 7.24 -29.66 38.88
CA VAL A 133 6.68 -30.30 37.68
C VAL A 133 7.51 -29.85 36.48
N LYS A 134 8.07 -30.82 35.77
CA LYS A 134 8.76 -30.62 34.51
C LYS A 134 7.91 -31.06 33.34
N GLY A 135 8.13 -30.48 32.16
CA GLY A 135 7.43 -30.95 30.99
C GLY A 135 7.91 -30.27 29.70
N ILE A 136 7.33 -30.76 28.62
CA ILE A 136 7.58 -30.24 27.28
C ILE A 136 6.25 -29.95 26.58
N VAL A 137 6.18 -28.86 25.86
CA VAL A 137 5.01 -28.49 25.07
C VAL A 137 5.38 -28.56 23.59
N LYS A 138 4.56 -29.28 22.81
CA LYS A 138 4.70 -29.44 21.35
C LYS A 138 3.34 -29.34 20.66
N ASP A 139 3.37 -29.18 19.34
CA ASP A 139 2.18 -29.27 18.50
C ASP A 139 1.85 -30.74 18.09
N LYS A 140 0.77 -30.91 17.32
CA LYS A 140 0.37 -32.23 16.75
C LYS A 140 1.39 -32.77 15.74
N LYS A 141 2.22 -31.92 15.13
CA LYS A 141 3.25 -32.32 14.18
C LYS A 141 4.56 -32.70 14.88
N GLY A 142 4.63 -32.49 16.21
CA GLY A 142 5.80 -32.78 17.03
C GLY A 142 6.80 -31.61 17.14
N GLU A 143 6.49 -30.43 16.58
CA GLU A 143 7.31 -29.23 16.75
C GLU A 143 7.23 -28.70 18.16
N LEU A 144 8.39 -28.34 18.73
CA LEU A 144 8.52 -27.80 20.08
C LEU A 144 8.01 -26.37 20.13
N LEU A 145 7.19 -26.01 21.12
CA LEU A 145 6.57 -24.69 21.24
C LEU A 145 7.23 -23.84 22.33
N PRO A 146 8.20 -22.96 21.98
CA PRO A 146 8.78 -22.00 22.92
C PRO A 146 7.80 -20.85 23.18
N GLY A 147 7.84 -20.27 24.39
CA GLY A 147 7.01 -19.10 24.71
C GLY A 147 5.55 -19.42 25.08
N VAL A 148 5.19 -20.66 25.28
CA VAL A 148 3.85 -21.03 25.77
C VAL A 148 3.66 -20.53 27.18
N THR A 149 2.62 -19.73 27.42
CA THR A 149 2.26 -19.24 28.74
C THR A 149 1.56 -20.33 29.54
N ILE A 150 2.06 -20.60 30.75
CA ILE A 150 1.53 -21.60 31.70
C ILE A 150 1.02 -20.85 32.93
N ARG A 151 -0.28 -20.91 33.22
CA ARG A 151 -0.86 -20.26 34.41
C ARG A 151 -1.47 -21.30 35.34
N VAL A 152 -1.31 -21.10 36.64
CA VAL A 152 -2.03 -21.90 37.64
C VAL A 152 -3.41 -21.31 37.84
N LYS A 153 -4.46 -22.11 37.56
CA LYS A 153 -5.87 -21.69 37.64
C LYS A 153 -6.24 -21.16 39.01
N GLY A 154 -6.83 -19.98 39.07
CA GLY A 154 -7.23 -19.34 40.33
C GLY A 154 -6.10 -18.66 41.08
N THR A 155 -4.91 -18.48 40.49
CA THR A 155 -3.76 -17.76 41.08
C THR A 155 -3.18 -16.77 40.07
N THR A 156 -2.26 -15.92 40.57
CA THR A 156 -1.45 -15.00 39.76
C THR A 156 -0.13 -15.63 39.27
N LEU A 157 0.13 -16.92 39.58
CA LEU A 157 1.35 -17.61 39.20
C LEU A 157 1.32 -17.94 37.71
N GLY A 158 2.31 -17.41 36.95
CA GLY A 158 2.52 -17.65 35.54
C GLY A 158 3.96 -18.00 35.22
N PHE A 159 4.16 -18.87 34.24
CA PHE A 159 5.44 -19.34 33.74
C PHE A 159 5.43 -19.38 32.23
N VAL A 160 6.59 -19.53 31.59
CA VAL A 160 6.71 -19.58 30.14
C VAL A 160 7.67 -20.71 29.75
N THR A 161 7.40 -21.43 28.67
CA THR A 161 8.31 -22.44 28.15
C THR A 161 9.58 -21.83 27.57
N ASN A 162 10.71 -22.50 27.73
CA ASN A 162 12.01 -22.09 27.20
C ASN A 162 12.10 -22.27 25.67
N VAL A 163 13.24 -21.95 25.07
CA VAL A 163 13.50 -22.06 23.62
C VAL A 163 13.39 -23.49 23.07
N LYS A 164 13.36 -24.49 23.93
CA LYS A 164 13.15 -25.90 23.58
C LYS A 164 11.74 -26.40 23.91
N GLY A 165 10.80 -25.47 24.19
CA GLY A 165 9.44 -25.84 24.59
C GLY A 165 9.33 -26.51 25.96
N GLU A 166 10.40 -26.49 26.78
CA GLU A 166 10.45 -27.16 28.10
C GLU A 166 10.04 -26.18 29.20
N PHE A 167 9.47 -26.70 30.27
CA PHE A 167 9.18 -25.95 31.48
C PHE A 167 9.57 -26.75 32.71
N ASP A 168 10.00 -26.03 33.76
CA ASP A 168 10.35 -26.54 35.06
C ASP A 168 9.79 -25.57 36.10
N ILE A 169 8.74 -25.99 36.81
CA ILE A 169 7.94 -25.08 37.64
C ILE A 169 7.68 -25.67 39.02
N ASP A 170 7.87 -24.86 40.06
CA ASP A 170 7.60 -25.22 41.43
C ASP A 170 6.19 -24.82 41.83
N LEU A 171 5.38 -25.78 42.19
CA LEU A 171 3.97 -25.63 42.53
C LEU A 171 3.72 -25.95 44.00
N PRO A 172 2.82 -25.23 44.67
CA PRO A 172 2.39 -25.56 46.03
C PRO A 172 1.55 -26.86 46.01
N LYS A 173 1.76 -27.75 46.96
CA LYS A 173 0.94 -28.94 47.10
C LYS A 173 -0.51 -28.55 47.46
N ARG A 174 -1.42 -28.70 46.50
CA ARG A 174 -2.87 -28.49 46.66
C ARG A 174 -3.60 -29.58 45.92
N ASP A 175 -4.75 -30.00 46.43
CA ASP A 175 -5.61 -30.90 45.72
C ASP A 175 -6.33 -30.20 44.55
N ASN A 176 -6.49 -30.89 43.40
CA ASN A 176 -7.10 -30.37 42.18
C ASN A 176 -6.42 -29.19 41.53
N LEU A 177 -5.09 -29.18 41.44
CA LEU A 177 -4.31 -28.17 40.78
C LEU A 177 -4.49 -28.27 39.25
N MET A 178 -4.88 -27.17 38.59
CA MET A 178 -5.04 -27.08 37.14
C MET A 178 -4.04 -26.09 36.55
N LEU A 179 -3.30 -26.54 35.56
CA LEU A 179 -2.45 -25.67 34.72
C LEU A 179 -3.18 -25.32 33.45
N ILE A 180 -3.11 -24.07 33.07
CA ILE A 180 -3.68 -23.54 31.85
C ILE A 180 -2.53 -23.22 30.91
N PHE A 181 -2.48 -23.90 29.79
CA PHE A 181 -1.53 -23.66 28.71
C PHE A 181 -2.21 -22.80 27.64
N SER A 182 -1.57 -21.69 27.26
CA SER A 182 -2.05 -20.80 26.21
C SER A 182 -0.87 -20.34 25.33
N PHE A 183 -1.08 -20.39 24.02
CA PHE A 183 -0.10 -19.92 23.03
C PHE A 183 -0.86 -19.35 21.84
N VAL A 184 -0.29 -18.31 21.20
CA VAL A 184 -0.94 -17.66 20.05
C VAL A 184 -1.06 -18.66 18.91
N GLY A 185 -2.27 -18.80 18.34
CA GLY A 185 -2.56 -19.78 17.27
C GLY A 185 -2.87 -21.19 17.75
N TYR A 186 -3.00 -21.43 19.07
CA TYR A 186 -3.29 -22.74 19.63
C TYR A 186 -4.47 -22.68 20.62
N LYS A 187 -5.27 -23.75 20.66
CA LYS A 187 -6.37 -23.88 21.62
C LYS A 187 -5.84 -23.91 23.04
N ARG A 188 -6.46 -23.08 23.87
CA ARG A 188 -6.19 -23.09 25.30
C ARG A 188 -6.52 -24.47 25.88
N GLN A 189 -5.57 -25.06 26.60
CA GLN A 189 -5.71 -26.38 27.21
C GLN A 189 -5.59 -26.29 28.73
N GLU A 190 -6.53 -26.90 29.44
CA GLU A 190 -6.48 -27.03 30.89
C GLU A 190 -6.07 -28.47 31.26
N VAL A 191 -5.02 -28.60 32.06
CA VAL A 191 -4.46 -29.91 32.42
C VAL A 191 -4.42 -30.05 33.95
N PRO A 192 -5.07 -31.09 34.51
CA PRO A 192 -4.98 -31.34 35.94
C PRO A 192 -3.61 -31.90 36.33
N VAL A 193 -3.04 -31.38 37.40
CA VAL A 193 -1.73 -31.80 37.91
C VAL A 193 -1.88 -32.38 39.30
N LYS A 194 -1.45 -33.63 39.44
CA LYS A 194 -1.39 -34.32 40.75
C LYS A 194 0.02 -34.19 41.37
N ASN A 195 0.08 -34.25 42.67
CA ASN A 195 1.33 -34.08 43.42
C ASN A 195 2.43 -35.14 43.08
N ASP A 196 2.12 -36.17 42.31
CA ASP A 196 3.03 -37.24 41.87
C ASP A 196 3.49 -37.08 40.40
N ASN A 197 2.92 -36.14 39.66
CA ASN A 197 3.28 -35.90 38.24
C ASN A 197 4.64 -35.21 38.14
N LYS A 198 5.70 -35.99 37.88
CA LYS A 198 7.07 -35.46 37.74
C LYS A 198 7.41 -34.98 36.32
N SER A 199 6.67 -35.39 35.29
CA SER A 199 6.89 -34.98 33.91
C SER A 199 5.59 -34.96 33.14
N LEU A 200 5.34 -33.87 32.39
CA LEU A 200 4.16 -33.66 31.54
C LEU A 200 4.57 -33.47 30.09
N ALA A 201 3.96 -34.21 29.18
CA ALA A 201 4.02 -33.97 27.74
C ALA A 201 2.71 -33.37 27.28
N ILE A 202 2.74 -32.10 26.90
CA ILE A 202 1.57 -31.35 26.48
C ILE A 202 1.60 -31.22 24.95
N VAL A 203 0.50 -31.63 24.32
CA VAL A 203 0.31 -31.43 22.87
C VAL A 203 -0.78 -30.40 22.69
N LEU A 204 -0.42 -29.19 22.24
CA LEU A 204 -1.40 -28.18 21.90
C LEU A 204 -1.96 -28.42 20.50
N GLU A 205 -3.25 -28.30 20.37
CA GLU A 205 -3.91 -28.30 19.06
C GLU A 205 -3.85 -26.88 18.47
N GLU A 206 -3.42 -26.79 17.20
CA GLU A 206 -3.58 -25.54 16.46
C GLU A 206 -5.04 -25.11 16.57
N ASP A 207 -5.28 -23.89 17.00
CA ASP A 207 -6.59 -23.30 16.96
C ASP A 207 -6.86 -22.88 15.52
N LEU A 208 -7.42 -23.81 14.74
CA LEU A 208 -7.94 -23.55 13.41
C LEU A 208 -9.26 -22.73 13.46
N GLN A 209 -9.74 -22.38 14.65
CA GLN A 209 -10.63 -21.25 14.77
C GLN A 209 -9.81 -20.02 14.41
N THR A 210 -9.98 -19.59 13.14
CA THR A 210 -9.68 -18.30 12.61
C THR A 210 -9.18 -17.30 13.66
N VAL A 211 -7.93 -16.88 13.53
CA VAL A 211 -7.56 -15.52 13.94
C VAL A 211 -8.76 -14.69 13.52
N ASP A 212 -9.44 -13.99 14.43
CA ASP A 212 -10.62 -13.17 14.13
C ASP A 212 -10.28 -12.36 12.88
N GLU A 213 -10.86 -12.74 11.74
CA GLU A 213 -10.51 -12.17 10.45
C GLU A 213 -10.95 -10.70 10.48
N VAL A 214 -9.98 -9.82 10.61
CA VAL A 214 -10.23 -8.38 10.75
C VAL A 214 -10.34 -7.77 9.37
N VAL A 215 -11.43 -7.08 9.10
CA VAL A 215 -11.58 -6.23 7.92
C VAL A 215 -10.80 -4.94 8.16
N VAL A 216 -9.71 -4.79 7.43
CA VAL A 216 -8.91 -3.56 7.43
C VAL A 216 -9.55 -2.59 6.44
N THR A 217 -10.23 -1.55 6.95
CA THR A 217 -10.86 -0.57 6.06
C THR A 217 -9.90 0.55 5.64
N GLY A 218 -8.65 0.54 6.10
CA GLY A 218 -7.67 1.60 5.83
C GLY A 218 -7.78 2.82 6.76
N ILE A 219 -8.96 3.06 7.36
CA ILE A 219 -9.20 4.11 8.35
C ILE A 219 -9.41 3.47 9.71
N PHE A 220 -10.20 2.39 9.77
CA PHE A 220 -10.56 1.65 10.97
C PHE A 220 -10.41 0.15 10.74
N ASN A 221 -10.24 -0.59 11.82
CA ASN A 221 -10.27 -2.06 11.79
C ASN A 221 -11.56 -2.54 12.44
N LYS A 222 -12.28 -3.45 11.79
CA LYS A 222 -13.53 -4.03 12.29
C LYS A 222 -13.47 -5.55 12.24
N PRO A 223 -14.04 -6.27 13.23
CA PRO A 223 -14.17 -7.72 13.14
C PRO A 223 -15.02 -8.10 11.92
N LYS A 224 -14.57 -9.05 11.13
CA LYS A 224 -15.30 -9.53 9.93
C LYS A 224 -16.70 -10.03 10.26
N GLU A 225 -16.85 -10.66 11.42
CA GLU A 225 -18.13 -11.22 11.88
C GLU A 225 -19.20 -10.16 12.14
N SER A 226 -18.80 -8.91 12.48
CA SER A 226 -19.71 -7.80 12.76
C SER A 226 -19.80 -6.81 11.59
N PHE A 227 -19.15 -7.10 10.47
CA PHE A 227 -19.11 -6.20 9.32
C PHE A 227 -20.25 -6.50 8.35
N THR A 228 -21.05 -5.49 8.01
CA THR A 228 -22.24 -5.63 7.13
C THR A 228 -21.91 -5.53 5.66
N GLY A 229 -20.78 -4.90 5.30
CA GLY A 229 -20.37 -4.64 3.93
C GLY A 229 -19.86 -5.88 3.19
N ALA A 230 -19.97 -5.85 1.88
CA ALA A 230 -19.34 -6.85 1.01
C ALA A 230 -17.86 -6.54 0.86
N VAL A 231 -17.02 -7.44 1.36
CA VAL A 231 -15.55 -7.32 1.31
C VAL A 231 -14.91 -8.62 0.86
N THR A 232 -13.77 -8.50 0.19
CA THR A 232 -12.86 -9.62 -0.03
C THR A 232 -11.54 -9.29 0.67
N ALA A 233 -11.18 -10.11 1.65
CA ALA A 233 -9.88 -10.06 2.30
C ALA A 233 -8.97 -11.12 1.66
N VAL A 234 -7.78 -10.71 1.26
CA VAL A 234 -6.78 -11.55 0.58
C VAL A 234 -5.52 -11.57 1.41
N SER A 235 -5.14 -12.75 1.88
CA SER A 235 -3.93 -12.95 2.69
C SER A 235 -2.65 -12.97 1.85
N LYS A 236 -1.52 -12.77 2.51
CA LYS A 236 -0.18 -12.87 1.90
C LYS A 236 0.07 -14.21 1.21
N GLU A 237 -0.36 -15.28 1.83
CA GLU A 237 -0.23 -16.64 1.32
C GLU A 237 -1.04 -16.82 0.04
N GLU A 238 -2.25 -16.27 0.02
CA GLU A 238 -3.13 -16.33 -1.16
C GLU A 238 -2.59 -15.46 -2.31
N ILE A 239 -2.07 -14.26 -2.02
CA ILE A 239 -1.40 -13.42 -3.00
C ILE A 239 -0.23 -14.16 -3.63
N LYS A 240 0.64 -14.78 -2.82
CA LYS A 240 1.78 -15.54 -3.32
C LYS A 240 1.40 -16.77 -4.13
N ALA A 241 0.37 -17.50 -3.69
CA ALA A 241 -0.09 -18.71 -4.37
C ALA A 241 -0.71 -18.42 -5.75
N LYS A 242 -1.35 -17.27 -5.93
CA LYS A 242 -2.04 -16.87 -7.16
C LYS A 242 -1.33 -15.73 -7.91
N TYR A 243 -0.09 -15.42 -7.53
CA TYR A 243 0.65 -14.32 -8.14
C TYR A 243 0.77 -14.49 -9.65
N SER A 244 0.55 -13.41 -10.37
CA SER A 244 0.63 -13.32 -11.82
C SER A 244 1.67 -12.27 -12.24
N ARG A 245 1.43 -11.57 -13.31
CA ARG A 245 2.34 -10.58 -13.89
C ARG A 245 2.66 -9.42 -12.92
N ASN A 246 1.63 -8.93 -12.24
CA ASN A 246 1.69 -7.87 -11.23
C ASN A 246 0.56 -8.02 -10.23
N LEU A 247 0.55 -7.16 -9.20
CA LEU A 247 -0.45 -7.21 -8.14
C LEU A 247 -1.89 -7.02 -8.65
N LEU A 248 -2.10 -6.13 -9.63
CA LEU A 248 -3.43 -5.87 -10.20
C LEU A 248 -4.00 -7.10 -10.90
N GLN A 249 -3.19 -7.78 -11.71
CA GLN A 249 -3.59 -9.03 -12.37
C GLN A 249 -3.85 -10.13 -11.34
N THR A 250 -3.07 -10.18 -10.27
CA THR A 250 -3.28 -11.12 -9.16
C THR A 250 -4.64 -10.88 -8.49
N LEU A 251 -5.02 -9.63 -8.24
CA LEU A 251 -6.33 -9.28 -7.68
C LEU A 251 -7.48 -9.68 -8.61
N SER A 252 -7.33 -9.47 -9.92
CA SER A 252 -8.32 -9.89 -10.92
C SER A 252 -8.49 -11.42 -10.97
N ASN A 253 -7.42 -12.19 -10.72
CA ASN A 253 -7.47 -13.66 -10.65
C ASN A 253 -8.09 -14.16 -9.34
N ILE A 254 -8.03 -13.37 -8.26
CA ILE A 254 -8.57 -13.74 -6.95
C ILE A 254 -10.05 -13.36 -6.84
N ASP A 255 -10.41 -12.16 -7.28
CA ASP A 255 -11.74 -11.58 -7.12
C ASP A 255 -12.37 -11.24 -8.48
N PRO A 256 -13.38 -12.01 -8.92
CA PRO A 256 -14.04 -11.76 -10.22
C PRO A 256 -14.74 -10.41 -10.34
N SER A 257 -15.02 -9.72 -9.20
CA SER A 257 -15.59 -8.37 -9.22
C SER A 257 -14.56 -7.29 -9.55
N PHE A 258 -13.25 -7.59 -9.37
CA PHE A 258 -12.14 -6.74 -9.78
C PHE A 258 -11.72 -7.12 -11.20
N ARG A 259 -12.18 -6.36 -12.18
CA ARG A 259 -11.99 -6.68 -13.60
C ARG A 259 -10.98 -5.73 -14.22
N ILE A 260 -10.02 -6.30 -14.92
CA ILE A 260 -9.14 -5.59 -15.85
C ILE A 260 -9.79 -5.69 -17.24
N ILE A 261 -10.12 -4.55 -17.82
CA ILE A 261 -10.67 -4.48 -19.18
C ILE A 261 -9.51 -4.73 -20.13
N GLN A 262 -9.64 -5.77 -20.94
CA GLN A 262 -8.65 -6.08 -21.96
C GLN A 262 -8.66 -5.00 -23.04
N ASN A 263 -7.51 -4.44 -23.32
CA ASN A 263 -7.27 -3.53 -24.42
C ASN A 263 -6.18 -4.12 -25.32
N ASN A 264 -6.57 -4.46 -26.54
CA ASN A 264 -5.64 -5.03 -27.51
C ASN A 264 -4.76 -3.96 -28.18
N ASP A 265 -5.08 -2.68 -28.07
CA ASP A 265 -4.30 -1.60 -28.69
C ASP A 265 -2.88 -1.53 -28.11
N ALA A 266 -2.79 -1.59 -26.79
CA ALA A 266 -1.50 -1.58 -26.11
C ALA A 266 -0.78 -2.94 -26.12
N GLY A 267 -1.47 -4.01 -26.51
CA GLY A 267 -0.93 -5.37 -26.42
C GLY A 267 -0.53 -5.71 -24.97
N SER A 268 0.70 -6.15 -24.76
CA SER A 268 1.28 -6.40 -23.43
C SER A 268 2.34 -5.37 -23.06
N ASP A 269 2.16 -4.11 -23.44
CA ASP A 269 3.05 -3.02 -23.06
C ASP A 269 3.10 -2.91 -21.52
N PRO A 270 4.28 -3.05 -20.88
CA PRO A 270 4.42 -2.97 -19.43
C PRO A 270 4.21 -1.55 -18.87
N ASN A 271 4.15 -0.53 -19.72
CA ASN A 271 3.98 0.87 -19.36
C ASN A 271 2.52 1.32 -19.43
N HIS A 272 1.67 0.53 -20.08
CA HIS A 272 0.25 0.84 -20.19
C HIS A 272 -0.48 0.57 -18.86
N LEU A 273 -1.15 1.61 -18.33
CA LEU A 273 -1.99 1.49 -17.16
C LEU A 273 -3.33 0.83 -17.57
N PRO A 274 -3.68 -0.33 -16.98
CA PRO A 274 -4.89 -1.04 -17.37
C PRO A 274 -6.15 -0.28 -16.94
N GLU A 275 -7.21 -0.34 -17.73
CA GLU A 275 -8.55 0.07 -17.29
C GLU A 275 -9.07 -0.96 -16.28
N ILE A 276 -9.45 -0.48 -15.08
CA ILE A 276 -9.93 -1.32 -13.98
C ILE A 276 -11.35 -0.92 -13.62
N GLN A 277 -12.19 -1.91 -13.39
CA GLN A 277 -13.55 -1.73 -12.92
C GLN A 277 -13.82 -2.68 -11.74
N LEU A 278 -14.46 -2.15 -10.70
CA LEU A 278 -14.93 -2.94 -9.57
C LEU A 278 -16.46 -2.92 -9.55
N ARG A 279 -17.10 -4.09 -9.79
CA ARG A 279 -18.56 -4.23 -9.95
C ARG A 279 -19.17 -3.44 -11.12
N GLY A 280 -18.38 -3.14 -12.15
CA GLY A 280 -18.82 -2.40 -13.33
C GLY A 280 -18.49 -0.91 -13.31
N ALA A 281 -18.99 -0.15 -14.28
CA ALA A 281 -18.75 1.28 -14.40
C ALA A 281 -19.83 2.06 -13.62
N SER A 282 -19.42 2.97 -12.75
CA SER A 282 -20.32 3.85 -12.01
C SER A 282 -20.58 5.18 -12.72
N THR A 283 -19.72 5.53 -13.68
CA THR A 283 -19.77 6.80 -14.41
C THR A 283 -19.97 6.54 -15.89
N LEU A 284 -20.92 7.23 -16.50
CA LEU A 284 -21.08 7.28 -17.95
C LEU A 284 -20.02 8.26 -18.49
N SER A 285 -19.17 7.76 -19.38
CA SER A 285 -18.19 8.59 -20.06
C SER A 285 -18.90 9.56 -21.00
N SER A 286 -18.46 10.83 -21.00
CA SER A 286 -18.88 11.78 -22.03
C SER A 286 -18.32 11.37 -23.40
N VAL A 287 -18.86 11.93 -24.47
CA VAL A 287 -18.32 11.70 -25.84
C VAL A 287 -16.86 12.18 -25.92
N GLU A 288 -16.54 13.25 -25.22
CA GLU A 288 -15.19 13.81 -25.12
C GLU A 288 -14.22 12.88 -24.35
N ASP A 289 -14.69 12.26 -23.26
CA ASP A 289 -13.92 11.25 -22.52
C ASP A 289 -13.68 9.97 -23.33
N LEU A 290 -14.64 9.62 -24.20
CA LEU A 290 -14.50 8.47 -25.10
C LEU A 290 -13.48 8.70 -26.20
N GLN A 291 -13.28 9.96 -26.61
CA GLN A 291 -12.31 10.37 -27.62
C GLN A 291 -10.92 10.60 -27.03
N ASN A 292 -10.85 10.98 -25.77
CA ASN A 292 -9.60 11.20 -25.02
C ASN A 292 -9.27 10.00 -24.15
N ALA A 293 -7.98 9.71 -23.96
CA ALA A 293 -7.49 8.61 -23.12
C ALA A 293 -7.93 8.67 -21.64
N ASN A 294 -8.73 9.67 -21.24
CA ASN A 294 -9.22 9.88 -19.88
C ASN A 294 -10.28 8.87 -19.40
N ARG A 295 -10.85 8.10 -20.32
CA ARG A 295 -11.87 7.07 -20.02
C ARG A 295 -11.42 6.09 -18.94
N ALA A 296 -10.15 5.72 -18.96
CA ALA A 296 -9.59 4.73 -18.06
C ALA A 296 -9.64 5.20 -16.58
N THR A 297 -9.48 6.49 -16.32
CA THR A 297 -9.33 7.02 -14.95
C THR A 297 -10.66 7.22 -14.22
N LEU A 298 -11.77 7.41 -14.93
CA LEU A 298 -13.07 7.77 -14.36
C LEU A 298 -13.67 6.69 -13.45
N ASN A 299 -13.36 5.42 -13.69
CA ASN A 299 -13.92 4.27 -12.96
C ASN A 299 -12.91 3.54 -12.08
N TYR A 300 -11.72 4.10 -11.86
CA TYR A 300 -10.73 3.46 -11.00
C TYR A 300 -11.22 3.37 -9.55
N PRO A 301 -11.03 2.21 -8.90
CA PRO A 301 -11.18 2.13 -7.46
C PRO A 301 -10.12 2.99 -6.77
N LEU A 302 -10.43 3.49 -5.59
CA LEU A 302 -9.46 4.18 -4.73
C LEU A 302 -8.46 3.17 -4.15
N PHE A 303 -7.17 3.47 -4.25
CA PHE A 303 -6.12 2.66 -3.64
C PHE A 303 -5.58 3.33 -2.38
N ILE A 304 -5.61 2.60 -1.26
CA ILE A 304 -5.09 3.04 0.03
C ILE A 304 -3.99 2.08 0.46
N MET A 305 -2.80 2.60 0.76
CA MET A 305 -1.68 1.82 1.27
C MET A 305 -1.28 2.34 2.65
N ASP A 306 -1.40 1.49 3.68
CA ASP A 306 -1.11 1.81 5.09
C ASP A 306 -1.83 3.08 5.60
N GLY A 307 -3.05 3.35 5.11
CA GLY A 307 -3.87 4.49 5.48
C GLY A 307 -3.66 5.75 4.62
N PHE A 308 -2.80 5.71 3.61
CA PHE A 308 -2.52 6.82 2.70
C PHE A 308 -2.94 6.49 1.27
N GLU A 309 -3.47 7.48 0.57
CA GLU A 309 -3.82 7.34 -0.85
C GLU A 309 -2.59 7.14 -1.72
N VAL A 310 -2.69 6.25 -2.70
CA VAL A 310 -1.64 5.96 -3.67
C VAL A 310 -2.20 5.88 -5.08
N ASP A 311 -1.38 6.26 -6.07
CA ASP A 311 -1.72 6.15 -7.48
C ASP A 311 -1.66 4.69 -7.99
N LEU A 312 -2.37 4.40 -9.06
CA LEU A 312 -2.42 3.08 -9.70
C LEU A 312 -1.03 2.60 -10.13
N GLU A 313 -0.18 3.52 -10.59
CA GLU A 313 1.18 3.21 -11.02
C GLU A 313 2.03 2.67 -9.87
N ARG A 314 1.87 3.24 -8.64
CA ARG A 314 2.54 2.72 -7.43
C ARG A 314 2.07 1.30 -7.09
N VAL A 315 0.79 1.01 -7.26
CA VAL A 315 0.24 -0.33 -7.00
C VAL A 315 0.74 -1.33 -8.04
N MET A 316 0.85 -0.92 -9.30
CA MET A 316 1.40 -1.74 -10.37
C MET A 316 2.88 -2.10 -10.13
N ASP A 317 3.65 -1.16 -9.58
CA ASP A 317 5.08 -1.33 -9.28
C ASP A 317 5.35 -1.91 -7.87
N LEU A 318 4.31 -2.25 -7.10
CA LEU A 318 4.45 -2.84 -5.78
C LEU A 318 4.81 -4.33 -5.87
N ASN A 319 5.84 -4.73 -5.13
CA ASN A 319 6.23 -6.13 -5.04
C ASN A 319 5.28 -6.90 -4.11
N GLU A 320 4.84 -8.09 -4.52
CA GLU A 320 3.91 -8.94 -3.75
C GLU A 320 4.45 -9.32 -2.36
N ASN A 321 5.76 -9.38 -2.20
CA ASN A 321 6.38 -9.69 -0.91
C ASN A 321 6.36 -8.53 0.10
N GLU A 322 6.08 -7.30 -0.36
CA GLU A 322 5.84 -6.14 0.51
C GLU A 322 4.45 -6.17 1.13
N VAL A 323 3.52 -6.91 0.53
CA VAL A 323 2.12 -6.94 0.92
C VAL A 323 1.87 -7.98 2.01
N GLU A 324 1.18 -7.60 3.08
CA GLU A 324 0.73 -8.50 4.14
C GLU A 324 -0.71 -8.96 3.89
N ASN A 325 -1.59 -8.04 3.55
CA ASN A 325 -2.96 -8.34 3.15
C ASN A 325 -3.53 -7.25 2.23
N ILE A 326 -4.58 -7.61 1.49
CA ILE A 326 -5.37 -6.67 0.70
C ILE A 326 -6.84 -6.87 1.06
N THR A 327 -7.53 -5.75 1.30
CA THR A 327 -8.98 -5.75 1.51
C THR A 327 -9.65 -4.95 0.40
N ILE A 328 -10.56 -5.59 -0.35
CA ILE A 328 -11.35 -4.95 -1.39
C ILE A 328 -12.72 -4.62 -0.82
N LEU A 329 -13.03 -3.33 -0.68
CA LEU A 329 -14.31 -2.80 -0.20
C LEU A 329 -15.22 -2.51 -1.40
N LYS A 330 -16.39 -3.16 -1.44
CA LYS A 330 -17.19 -3.24 -2.67
C LYS A 330 -18.53 -2.52 -2.64
N ASP A 331 -19.08 -2.23 -1.47
CA ASP A 331 -20.41 -1.61 -1.34
C ASP A 331 -20.41 -0.34 -0.48
N ALA A 332 -21.51 0.38 -0.46
CA ALA A 332 -21.63 1.64 0.26
C ALA A 332 -21.40 1.50 1.77
N SER A 333 -21.73 0.35 2.40
CA SER A 333 -21.45 0.13 3.82
C SER A 333 -19.94 0.09 4.11
N ALA A 334 -19.15 -0.41 3.15
CA ALA A 334 -17.71 -0.44 3.23
C ALA A 334 -17.06 0.87 2.77
N THR A 335 -17.61 1.52 1.75
CA THR A 335 -16.97 2.62 1.03
C THR A 335 -17.48 4.02 1.42
N SER A 336 -18.64 4.15 2.09
CA SER A 336 -19.18 5.46 2.53
C SER A 336 -18.22 6.25 3.42
N LEU A 337 -17.34 5.56 4.16
CA LEU A 337 -16.27 6.19 4.93
C LEU A 337 -15.23 6.90 4.06
N TYR A 338 -15.15 6.55 2.77
CA TYR A 338 -14.31 7.24 1.79
C TYR A 338 -15.07 8.32 1.02
N GLY A 339 -16.34 8.52 1.37
CA GLY A 339 -17.19 9.60 0.90
C GLY A 339 -17.24 9.69 -0.62
N SER A 340 -16.82 10.82 -1.13
CA SER A 340 -16.80 11.18 -2.55
C SER A 340 -15.88 10.33 -3.42
N ARG A 341 -14.99 9.55 -2.86
CA ARG A 341 -14.01 8.71 -3.58
C ARG A 341 -14.38 7.22 -3.56
N GLY A 342 -15.44 6.87 -2.83
CA GLY A 342 -15.81 5.48 -2.57
C GLY A 342 -16.71 4.82 -3.62
N ALA A 343 -17.25 5.55 -4.58
CA ALA A 343 -18.26 5.03 -5.52
C ALA A 343 -17.77 3.86 -6.37
N ASN A 344 -16.52 3.90 -6.79
CA ASN A 344 -15.88 2.85 -7.61
C ASN A 344 -15.26 1.73 -6.77
N GLY A 345 -15.53 1.71 -5.44
CA GLY A 345 -14.89 0.78 -4.51
C GLY A 345 -13.53 1.25 -4.01
N VAL A 346 -13.00 0.54 -3.01
CA VAL A 346 -11.71 0.87 -2.40
C VAL A 346 -10.88 -0.39 -2.25
N VAL A 347 -9.61 -0.31 -2.65
CA VAL A 347 -8.62 -1.37 -2.45
C VAL A 347 -7.65 -0.92 -1.36
N VAL A 348 -7.70 -1.57 -0.21
CA VAL A 348 -6.85 -1.28 0.94
C VAL A 348 -5.70 -2.27 0.97
N ILE A 349 -4.49 -1.79 0.90
CA ILE A 349 -3.25 -2.57 0.90
C ILE A 349 -2.55 -2.33 2.24
N THR A 350 -2.27 -3.40 2.96
CA THR A 350 -1.45 -3.35 4.17
C THR A 350 -0.08 -3.94 3.86
N THR A 351 0.98 -3.21 4.16
CA THR A 351 2.35 -3.71 3.97
C THR A 351 2.83 -4.51 5.17
N THR A 352 3.81 -5.40 4.93
CA THR A 352 4.45 -6.19 5.99
C THR A 352 5.16 -5.27 6.98
N ARG A 353 4.88 -5.41 8.29
CA ARG A 353 5.47 -4.59 9.35
C ARG A 353 6.80 -5.13 9.84
N PRO A 354 7.68 -4.26 10.38
CA PRO A 354 8.90 -4.67 11.07
C PRO A 354 8.60 -5.61 12.23
N ALA A 355 9.36 -6.70 12.36
CA ALA A 355 9.21 -7.66 13.44
C ALA A 355 10.39 -7.61 14.42
N ALA A 356 10.12 -7.81 15.71
CA ALA A 356 11.16 -7.93 16.73
C ALA A 356 12.02 -9.20 16.52
N GLY A 357 13.24 -9.17 17.02
CA GLY A 357 14.16 -10.30 16.97
C GLY A 357 15.51 -9.95 16.36
N LYS A 358 16.35 -10.98 16.20
CA LYS A 358 17.68 -10.85 15.58
C LYS A 358 17.52 -10.40 14.13
N LEU A 359 18.53 -9.71 13.62
CA LEU A 359 18.59 -9.30 12.22
C LEU A 359 18.38 -10.51 11.31
N ARG A 360 17.36 -10.44 10.49
CA ARG A 360 17.06 -11.40 9.43
C ARG A 360 17.28 -10.73 8.08
N ILE A 361 18.02 -11.40 7.22
CA ILE A 361 18.29 -10.97 5.85
C ILE A 361 17.65 -12.00 4.94
N SER A 362 16.81 -11.54 4.03
CA SER A 362 16.19 -12.39 3.02
C SER A 362 16.43 -11.83 1.63
N TYR A 363 16.72 -12.73 0.69
CA TYR A 363 16.81 -12.42 -0.72
C TYR A 363 15.73 -13.22 -1.46
N ASN A 364 15.01 -12.51 -2.34
CA ASN A 364 14.05 -13.12 -3.25
C ASN A 364 14.45 -12.74 -4.68
N GLY A 365 14.68 -13.77 -5.52
CA GLY A 365 14.95 -13.62 -6.95
C GLY A 365 13.89 -14.32 -7.76
N GLN A 366 13.36 -13.65 -8.80
CA GLN A 366 12.33 -14.17 -9.67
C GLN A 366 12.69 -13.88 -11.13
N VAL A 367 12.47 -14.83 -12.00
CA VAL A 367 12.53 -14.65 -13.45
C VAL A 367 11.13 -14.80 -14.01
N LYS A 368 10.70 -13.86 -14.84
CA LYS A 368 9.39 -13.81 -15.50
C LYS A 368 9.60 -14.04 -16.98
N ILE A 369 8.88 -15.00 -17.56
CA ILE A 369 8.93 -15.27 -19.00
C ILE A 369 7.50 -15.08 -19.52
N GLU A 370 7.32 -14.12 -20.43
CA GLU A 370 6.04 -13.81 -21.06
C GLU A 370 6.13 -14.13 -22.56
N SER A 371 5.28 -14.99 -23.04
CA SER A 371 5.21 -15.35 -24.47
C SER A 371 3.86 -14.97 -25.03
N PRO A 372 3.81 -14.38 -26.23
CA PRO A 372 2.54 -14.05 -26.87
C PRO A 372 1.80 -15.33 -27.27
N ASP A 373 0.51 -15.41 -26.94
CA ASP A 373 -0.38 -16.44 -27.47
C ASP A 373 -1.29 -15.80 -28.53
N LEU A 374 -0.98 -16.04 -29.79
CA LEU A 374 -1.71 -15.54 -30.94
C LEU A 374 -2.72 -16.55 -31.49
N SER A 375 -2.86 -17.72 -30.86
CA SER A 375 -3.65 -18.84 -31.37
C SER A 375 -5.16 -18.58 -31.39
N SER A 376 -5.63 -17.64 -30.55
CA SER A 376 -7.05 -17.25 -30.49
C SER A 376 -7.51 -16.36 -31.66
N TYR A 377 -6.57 -15.76 -32.38
CA TYR A 377 -6.89 -14.96 -33.56
C TYR A 377 -7.14 -15.87 -34.77
N ASN A 378 -8.38 -15.95 -35.23
CA ASN A 378 -8.74 -16.73 -36.39
C ASN A 378 -8.87 -15.83 -37.63
N LEU A 379 -7.73 -15.35 -38.15
CA LEU A 379 -7.67 -14.47 -39.31
C LEU A 379 -7.66 -15.28 -40.62
N ALA A 380 -8.30 -14.75 -41.61
CA ALA A 380 -8.27 -15.30 -42.98
C ALA A 380 -6.82 -15.31 -43.51
N THR A 381 -6.43 -16.35 -44.22
CA THR A 381 -5.18 -16.39 -44.98
C THR A 381 -5.17 -15.35 -46.10
N ALA A 382 -4.00 -15.05 -46.65
CA ALA A 382 -3.88 -14.15 -47.80
C ALA A 382 -4.78 -14.60 -48.95
N ALA A 383 -4.80 -15.89 -49.26
CA ALA A 383 -5.61 -16.46 -50.36
C ALA A 383 -7.13 -16.32 -50.09
N GLU A 384 -7.57 -16.71 -48.89
CA GLU A 384 -8.98 -16.63 -48.51
C GLU A 384 -9.52 -15.20 -48.57
N LYS A 385 -8.74 -14.24 -48.02
CA LYS A 385 -9.14 -12.83 -47.98
C LYS A 385 -9.16 -12.22 -49.37
N LEU A 386 -8.12 -12.42 -50.15
CA LEU A 386 -8.02 -11.89 -51.52
C LEU A 386 -9.12 -12.44 -52.43
N GLU A 387 -9.43 -13.74 -52.33
CA GLU A 387 -10.52 -14.38 -53.06
C GLU A 387 -11.90 -13.85 -52.62
N PHE A 388 -12.10 -13.68 -51.30
CA PHE A 388 -13.34 -13.11 -50.79
C PHE A 388 -13.58 -11.68 -51.28
N GLU A 389 -12.55 -10.84 -51.24
CA GLU A 389 -12.62 -9.46 -51.71
C GLU A 389 -12.89 -9.39 -53.22
N HIS A 390 -12.23 -10.19 -54.03
CA HIS A 390 -12.48 -10.26 -55.48
C HIS A 390 -13.89 -10.70 -55.79
N LYS A 391 -14.41 -11.74 -55.10
CA LYS A 391 -15.80 -12.21 -55.31
C LYS A 391 -16.86 -11.16 -54.93
N ASN A 392 -16.50 -10.22 -54.07
CA ASN A 392 -17.39 -9.14 -53.64
C ASN A 392 -17.14 -7.81 -54.37
N GLY A 393 -16.40 -7.84 -55.49
CA GLY A 393 -16.20 -6.67 -56.36
C GLY A 393 -15.25 -5.61 -55.82
N VAL A 394 -14.49 -5.90 -54.76
CA VAL A 394 -13.52 -4.94 -54.14
C VAL A 394 -12.43 -4.57 -55.14
N TRP A 395 -12.07 -5.49 -56.05
CA TRP A 395 -10.99 -5.34 -57.02
C TRP A 395 -11.46 -4.99 -58.47
N ASP A 396 -12.76 -4.80 -58.70
CA ASP A 396 -13.33 -4.59 -60.04
C ASP A 396 -12.68 -3.42 -60.78
N LEU A 397 -12.25 -2.37 -60.08
CA LEU A 397 -11.58 -1.21 -60.67
C LEU A 397 -10.05 -1.37 -60.78
N TYR A 398 -9.47 -2.41 -60.18
CA TYR A 398 -8.02 -2.61 -60.04
C TYR A 398 -7.62 -4.06 -60.31
N GLU A 399 -8.18 -4.63 -61.36
CA GLU A 399 -7.95 -6.04 -61.75
C GLU A 399 -6.47 -6.37 -61.93
N ASP A 400 -5.69 -5.47 -62.52
CA ASP A 400 -4.25 -5.68 -62.69
C ASP A 400 -3.53 -5.85 -61.33
N THR A 401 -3.83 -5.02 -60.37
CA THR A 401 -3.29 -5.13 -59.00
C THR A 401 -3.73 -6.43 -58.32
N TYR A 402 -4.99 -6.83 -58.50
CA TYR A 402 -5.47 -8.13 -58.04
C TYR A 402 -4.65 -9.29 -58.60
N GLN A 403 -4.39 -9.28 -59.92
CA GLN A 403 -3.63 -10.36 -60.59
C GLN A 403 -2.18 -10.39 -60.06
N GLU A 404 -1.57 -9.23 -59.83
CA GLU A 404 -0.23 -9.16 -59.21
C GLU A 404 -0.22 -9.78 -57.80
N LEU A 405 -1.14 -9.39 -56.95
CA LEU A 405 -1.29 -9.92 -55.61
C LEU A 405 -1.63 -11.40 -55.57
N LYS A 406 -2.51 -11.82 -56.49
CA LYS A 406 -2.87 -13.25 -56.67
C LYS A 406 -1.67 -14.08 -57.07
N ASN A 407 -0.85 -13.60 -57.99
CA ASN A 407 0.37 -14.28 -58.41
C ASN A 407 1.37 -14.39 -57.24
N ALA A 408 1.46 -13.38 -56.42
CA ALA A 408 2.29 -13.38 -55.19
C ALA A 408 1.80 -14.40 -54.16
N VAL A 409 0.48 -14.40 -53.89
CA VAL A 409 -0.18 -15.38 -53.02
C VAL A 409 -0.05 -16.81 -53.51
N ASP A 410 -0.21 -17.01 -54.83
CA ASP A 410 -0.03 -18.34 -55.47
C ASP A 410 1.42 -18.84 -55.39
N ARG A 411 2.42 -17.95 -55.26
CA ARG A 411 3.81 -18.26 -54.95
C ARG A 411 4.05 -18.60 -53.46
N GLY A 412 2.99 -18.42 -52.60
CA GLY A 412 3.07 -18.74 -51.18
C GLY A 412 3.22 -17.52 -50.25
N GLU A 413 3.07 -16.32 -50.77
CA GLU A 413 3.09 -15.12 -49.94
C GLU A 413 1.88 -15.05 -49.02
N ASN A 414 2.11 -15.13 -47.74
CA ASN A 414 1.11 -15.07 -46.65
C ASN A 414 1.75 -14.60 -45.37
N TYR A 415 1.79 -13.29 -45.18
CA TYR A 415 2.53 -12.64 -44.10
C TYR A 415 1.78 -12.71 -42.78
N ASP A 416 2.49 -13.13 -41.72
CA ASP A 416 1.96 -13.12 -40.36
C ASP A 416 2.31 -11.81 -39.64
N TRP A 417 1.51 -10.79 -39.93
CA TRP A 417 1.71 -9.45 -39.38
C TRP A 417 1.72 -9.40 -37.87
N MET A 418 0.92 -10.25 -37.19
CA MET A 418 0.82 -10.27 -35.73
C MET A 418 2.12 -10.72 -35.06
N SER A 419 2.90 -11.57 -35.70
CA SER A 419 4.18 -12.03 -35.14
C SER A 419 5.31 -10.98 -35.22
N VAL A 420 5.14 -10.00 -36.10
CA VAL A 420 6.18 -9.00 -36.39
C VAL A 420 6.53 -8.13 -35.19
N PRO A 421 5.55 -7.49 -34.47
CA PRO A 421 5.87 -6.58 -33.38
C PRO A 421 6.15 -7.29 -32.06
N VAL A 422 5.98 -8.59 -31.96
CA VAL A 422 6.05 -9.31 -30.69
C VAL A 422 7.29 -10.18 -30.55
N ARG A 423 7.63 -10.47 -29.31
CA ARG A 423 8.72 -11.38 -28.90
C ARG A 423 8.39 -12.03 -27.56
N THR A 424 9.12 -13.05 -27.18
CA THR A 424 9.13 -13.50 -25.79
C THR A 424 9.88 -12.50 -24.93
N GLY A 425 9.19 -11.94 -23.94
CA GLY A 425 9.76 -11.03 -22.94
C GLY A 425 10.35 -11.82 -21.77
N ILE A 426 11.55 -11.43 -21.32
CA ILE A 426 12.21 -12.01 -20.14
C ILE A 426 12.48 -10.90 -19.15
N GLY A 427 11.75 -10.94 -18.03
CA GLY A 427 11.93 -10.00 -16.92
C GLY A 427 12.61 -10.66 -15.73
N GLN A 428 13.07 -9.84 -14.80
CA GLN A 428 13.69 -10.29 -13.56
C GLN A 428 13.35 -9.37 -12.41
N THR A 429 13.19 -9.95 -11.22
CA THR A 429 12.96 -9.23 -9.97
C THR A 429 13.99 -9.68 -8.96
N HIS A 430 14.63 -8.73 -8.28
CA HIS A 430 15.58 -8.98 -7.20
C HIS A 430 15.16 -8.15 -6.00
N ARG A 431 15.02 -8.76 -4.84
CA ARG A 431 14.67 -8.08 -3.60
C ARG A 431 15.57 -8.51 -2.46
N LEU A 432 16.08 -7.53 -1.73
CA LEU A 432 16.79 -7.70 -0.47
C LEU A 432 15.95 -7.07 0.65
N ASN A 433 15.69 -7.84 1.69
CA ASN A 433 14.97 -7.37 2.87
C ASN A 433 15.83 -7.62 4.11
N PHE A 434 15.96 -6.59 4.92
CA PHE A 434 16.63 -6.59 6.22
C PHE A 434 15.59 -6.24 7.28
N MET A 435 15.39 -7.09 8.27
CA MET A 435 14.39 -6.89 9.31
C MET A 435 14.92 -7.34 10.66
N GLY A 436 14.64 -6.57 11.71
CA GLY A 436 15.01 -6.93 13.06
C GLY A 436 14.72 -5.82 14.07
N GLY A 437 15.16 -6.00 15.30
CA GLY A 437 15.01 -5.01 16.37
C GLY A 437 14.68 -5.62 17.72
N SER A 438 14.46 -4.77 18.69
CA SER A 438 14.00 -5.13 20.03
C SER A 438 12.46 -5.14 20.10
N ASP A 439 11.92 -5.33 21.32
CA ASP A 439 10.48 -5.20 21.55
C ASP A 439 10.02 -3.75 21.35
N ASP A 440 10.86 -2.76 21.68
CA ASP A 440 10.54 -1.34 21.59
C ASP A 440 10.89 -0.74 20.23
N TRP A 441 12.01 -1.13 19.63
CA TRP A 441 12.47 -0.60 18.36
C TRP A 441 12.56 -1.69 17.31
N ARG A 442 11.88 -1.50 16.18
CA ARG A 442 11.88 -2.42 15.05
C ARG A 442 12.17 -1.68 13.79
N PHE A 443 12.86 -2.32 12.87
CA PHE A 443 13.15 -1.74 11.58
C PHE A 443 13.02 -2.78 10.48
N ARG A 444 12.70 -2.27 9.30
CA ARG A 444 12.71 -3.01 8.03
C ARG A 444 13.32 -2.12 6.97
N PHE A 445 14.27 -2.65 6.23
CA PHE A 445 14.81 -2.03 5.04
C PHE A 445 14.64 -2.97 3.86
N ASP A 446 13.92 -2.51 2.85
CA ASP A 446 13.69 -3.21 1.60
C ASP A 446 14.40 -2.50 0.47
N LEU A 447 15.08 -3.25 -0.40
CA LEU A 447 15.62 -2.78 -1.67
C LEU A 447 15.18 -3.74 -2.75
N SER A 448 14.50 -3.24 -3.78
CA SER A 448 14.07 -4.05 -4.91
C SER A 448 14.48 -3.43 -6.25
N TYR A 449 14.80 -4.32 -7.19
CA TYR A 449 14.96 -4.03 -8.60
C TYR A 449 14.02 -4.95 -9.38
N ASP A 450 13.17 -4.36 -10.20
CA ASP A 450 12.26 -5.08 -11.10
C ASP A 450 12.50 -4.60 -12.52
N SER A 451 12.78 -5.53 -13.42
CA SER A 451 12.95 -5.29 -14.85
C SER A 451 11.94 -6.14 -15.61
N THR A 452 11.02 -5.48 -16.30
CA THR A 452 10.02 -6.14 -17.15
C THR A 452 10.31 -5.78 -18.62
N VAL A 453 10.62 -6.80 -19.41
CA VAL A 453 10.77 -6.66 -20.85
C VAL A 453 9.44 -7.03 -21.49
N GLY A 454 8.82 -6.07 -22.17
CA GLY A 454 7.52 -6.27 -22.79
C GLY A 454 7.53 -7.23 -23.97
N VAL A 455 6.37 -7.87 -24.19
CA VAL A 455 6.17 -8.74 -25.37
C VAL A 455 6.15 -7.92 -26.66
N MET A 456 5.62 -6.69 -26.63
CA MET A 456 5.83 -5.75 -27.73
C MET A 456 7.30 -5.36 -27.80
N LYS A 457 7.92 -5.53 -28.96
CA LYS A 457 9.33 -5.17 -29.20
C LYS A 457 9.55 -3.67 -28.90
N GLY A 458 10.68 -3.34 -28.28
CA GLY A 458 11.02 -1.96 -27.92
C GLY A 458 10.39 -1.46 -26.62
N SER A 459 9.44 -2.19 -26.00
CA SER A 459 8.89 -1.81 -24.69
C SER A 459 9.67 -2.43 -23.54
N ASP A 460 9.96 -1.64 -22.52
CA ASP A 460 10.54 -2.11 -21.25
C ASP A 460 10.14 -1.20 -20.08
N ARG A 461 10.20 -1.75 -18.86
CA ARG A 461 9.96 -1.02 -17.62
C ARG A 461 10.93 -1.50 -16.55
N ASN A 462 11.68 -0.59 -15.97
CA ASN A 462 12.67 -0.87 -14.93
C ASN A 462 12.36 -0.03 -13.70
N ASN A 463 12.21 -0.68 -12.54
CA ASN A 463 11.93 -0.05 -11.27
C ASN A 463 13.03 -0.36 -10.25
N VAL A 464 13.48 0.66 -9.54
CA VAL A 464 14.29 0.52 -8.34
C VAL A 464 13.52 1.14 -7.19
N ASN A 465 13.20 0.36 -6.16
CA ASN A 465 12.50 0.84 -4.98
C ASN A 465 13.32 0.56 -3.73
N GLY A 466 13.38 1.56 -2.85
CA GLY A 466 13.95 1.44 -1.51
C GLY A 466 12.93 1.90 -0.48
N THR A 467 12.67 1.10 0.54
CA THR A 467 11.76 1.44 1.65
C THR A 467 12.45 1.19 2.99
N LEU A 468 12.46 2.19 3.84
CA LEU A 468 12.92 2.11 5.23
C LEU A 468 11.72 2.34 6.15
N GLU A 469 11.45 1.39 7.01
CA GLU A 469 10.45 1.51 8.08
C GLU A 469 11.10 1.38 9.44
N VAL A 470 10.67 2.22 10.36
CA VAL A 470 11.10 2.21 11.75
C VAL A 470 9.87 2.37 12.63
N ASP A 471 9.66 1.40 13.49
CA ASP A 471 8.59 1.40 14.49
C ASP A 471 9.19 1.54 15.88
N TYR A 472 8.68 2.49 16.65
CA TYR A 472 8.95 2.63 18.08
C TYR A 472 7.69 2.32 18.86
N MET A 473 7.76 1.40 19.81
CA MET A 473 6.60 0.87 20.52
C MET A 473 6.86 0.86 22.02
N THR A 474 5.91 1.38 22.78
CA THR A 474 5.84 1.25 24.24
C THR A 474 4.44 0.80 24.63
N GLU A 475 4.15 0.63 25.91
CA GLU A 475 2.79 0.28 26.38
C GLU A 475 1.71 1.25 25.89
N LYS A 476 2.04 2.55 25.75
CA LYS A 476 1.07 3.61 25.40
C LYS A 476 1.31 4.23 24.03
N TRP A 477 2.55 4.25 23.56
CA TRP A 477 2.93 4.92 22.32
C TRP A 477 3.36 3.92 21.27
N MET A 478 2.91 4.15 20.05
CA MET A 478 3.46 3.50 18.87
C MET A 478 3.69 4.57 17.80
N VAL A 479 4.95 4.76 17.44
CA VAL A 479 5.37 5.67 16.37
C VAL A 479 5.85 4.83 15.21
N MET A 480 5.26 5.03 14.06
CA MET A 480 5.59 4.32 12.81
C MET A 480 6.07 5.36 11.80
N GLN A 481 7.26 5.15 11.27
CA GLN A 481 7.84 5.99 10.23
C GLN A 481 8.20 5.13 9.02
N SER A 482 7.74 5.54 7.84
CA SER A 482 8.10 4.92 6.57
C SER A 482 8.66 5.95 5.61
N PHE A 483 9.80 5.65 5.00
CA PHE A 483 10.38 6.40 3.89
C PHE A 483 10.48 5.49 2.68
N SER A 484 9.98 5.94 1.54
CA SER A 484 10.08 5.20 0.28
C SER A 484 10.64 6.09 -0.82
N LEU A 485 11.61 5.55 -1.56
CA LEU A 485 12.17 6.14 -2.77
C LEU A 485 11.94 5.16 -3.92
N GLY A 486 11.28 5.64 -4.99
CA GLY A 486 11.08 4.88 -6.21
C GLY A 486 11.70 5.60 -7.40
N VAL A 487 12.38 4.86 -8.27
CA VAL A 487 12.90 5.35 -9.54
C VAL A 487 12.44 4.40 -10.64
N ASN A 488 11.74 4.95 -11.61
CA ASN A 488 11.30 4.23 -12.79
C ASN A 488 11.99 4.77 -14.04
N THR A 489 12.33 3.88 -14.96
CA THR A 489 12.68 4.20 -16.33
C THR A 489 11.95 3.24 -17.26
N SER A 490 11.29 3.77 -18.27
CA SER A 490 10.49 2.98 -19.19
C SER A 490 10.64 3.46 -20.62
N LYS A 491 10.55 2.52 -21.55
CA LYS A 491 10.48 2.76 -23.00
C LYS A 491 9.17 2.24 -23.54
N ASN A 492 8.51 3.04 -24.32
CA ASN A 492 7.31 2.65 -25.02
C ASN A 492 7.67 2.05 -26.37
N SER A 493 6.86 1.08 -26.81
CA SER A 493 7.11 0.45 -28.10
C SER A 493 6.92 1.44 -29.24
N VAL A 494 7.90 1.50 -30.13
CA VAL A 494 7.82 2.26 -31.39
C VAL A 494 7.24 1.45 -32.52
N TYR A 495 6.81 0.23 -32.26
CA TYR A 495 6.07 -0.59 -33.24
C TYR A 495 4.59 -0.21 -33.33
N GLY A 496 4.13 0.81 -32.63
CA GLY A 496 2.71 1.25 -32.62
C GLY A 496 1.81 0.34 -31.82
N ASN A 497 0.52 0.35 -32.16
CA ASN A 497 -0.49 -0.47 -31.49
C ASN A 497 -0.55 -1.87 -32.09
N PHE A 498 -0.74 -2.89 -31.27
CA PHE A 498 -0.89 -4.27 -31.76
C PHE A 498 -2.11 -4.43 -32.67
N SER A 499 -3.20 -3.70 -32.43
CA SER A 499 -4.40 -3.69 -33.27
C SER A 499 -4.14 -3.31 -34.74
N ASP A 500 -3.15 -2.44 -34.99
CA ASP A 500 -2.80 -2.02 -36.35
C ASP A 500 -2.27 -3.21 -37.16
N TYR A 501 -1.50 -4.09 -36.53
CA TYR A 501 -0.98 -5.31 -37.14
C TYR A 501 -2.09 -6.37 -37.39
N VAL A 502 -3.09 -6.43 -36.53
CA VAL A 502 -4.24 -7.35 -36.69
C VAL A 502 -5.07 -6.97 -37.92
N GLN A 503 -5.15 -5.67 -38.27
CA GLN A 503 -5.92 -5.13 -39.37
C GLN A 503 -5.20 -5.23 -40.73
N MET A 504 -3.89 -5.51 -40.73
CA MET A 504 -3.12 -5.59 -41.97
C MET A 504 -3.49 -6.81 -42.80
N ASN A 505 -3.56 -6.63 -44.12
CA ASN A 505 -3.83 -7.70 -45.06
C ASN A 505 -2.63 -8.62 -45.20
N ARG A 506 -2.84 -9.93 -45.05
CA ARG A 506 -1.74 -10.92 -45.09
C ARG A 506 -1.15 -11.09 -46.48
N TYR A 507 -1.72 -10.55 -47.52
CA TYR A 507 -1.14 -10.47 -48.88
C TYR A 507 -0.29 -9.22 -49.09
N TRP A 508 -0.16 -8.32 -48.12
CA TRP A 508 0.77 -7.19 -48.15
C TRP A 508 2.12 -7.58 -47.58
N ASN A 509 3.18 -7.40 -48.39
CA ASN A 509 4.54 -7.61 -47.94
C ASN A 509 4.92 -6.48 -46.97
N PRO A 510 5.37 -6.76 -45.72
CA PRO A 510 5.85 -5.73 -44.79
C PRO A 510 7.05 -4.94 -45.28
N TYR A 511 7.83 -5.52 -46.18
CA TYR A 511 9.12 -4.98 -46.64
C TYR A 511 9.16 -4.81 -48.16
N ASP A 512 9.91 -3.82 -48.62
CA ASP A 512 10.25 -3.62 -50.03
C ASP A 512 11.38 -4.60 -50.48
N GLU A 513 11.77 -4.49 -51.77
CA GLU A 513 12.83 -5.31 -52.39
C GLU A 513 14.20 -5.15 -51.71
N ASN A 514 14.43 -4.03 -51.01
CA ASN A 514 15.69 -3.74 -50.27
C ASN A 514 15.67 -4.30 -48.82
N GLY A 515 14.49 -4.79 -48.36
CA GLY A 515 14.27 -5.25 -47.00
C GLY A 515 13.91 -4.12 -46.03
N ASP A 516 13.58 -2.96 -46.54
CA ASP A 516 13.09 -1.84 -45.76
C ASP A 516 11.56 -1.90 -45.64
N PRO A 517 10.96 -1.51 -44.50
CA PRO A 517 9.48 -1.42 -44.37
C PRO A 517 8.87 -0.51 -45.43
N VAL A 518 7.85 -1.03 -46.15
CA VAL A 518 7.04 -0.25 -47.10
C VAL A 518 6.39 0.91 -46.34
N THR A 519 6.31 2.10 -46.94
CA THR A 519 5.75 3.27 -46.28
C THR A 519 4.21 3.22 -46.21
N TYR A 520 3.56 2.87 -47.33
CA TYR A 520 2.09 2.86 -47.45
C TYR A 520 1.62 1.64 -48.23
N TYR A 521 0.44 1.16 -47.92
CA TYR A 521 -0.41 0.34 -48.77
C TYR A 521 -1.61 1.17 -49.18
N TYR A 522 -2.26 0.80 -50.26
CA TYR A 522 -3.44 1.53 -50.70
C TYR A 522 -4.68 0.66 -50.50
N HIS A 523 -5.70 1.27 -49.94
CA HIS A 523 -6.98 0.57 -49.77
C HIS A 523 -7.58 0.26 -51.14
N PRO A 524 -8.02 -0.97 -51.43
CA PRO A 524 -8.44 -1.38 -52.76
C PRO A 524 -9.66 -0.64 -53.31
N LEU A 525 -10.56 -0.18 -52.45
CA LEU A 525 -11.80 0.50 -52.89
C LEU A 525 -11.64 2.00 -53.14
N ASN A 526 -10.91 2.70 -52.29
CA ASN A 526 -10.84 4.17 -52.31
C ASN A 526 -9.46 4.74 -52.53
N GLN A 527 -8.45 3.87 -52.60
CA GLN A 527 -7.02 4.23 -52.74
C GLN A 527 -6.50 5.12 -51.61
N ASP A 528 -7.16 5.12 -50.46
CA ASP A 528 -6.62 5.81 -49.29
C ASP A 528 -5.34 5.12 -48.81
N PRO A 529 -4.31 5.88 -48.47
CA PRO A 529 -3.07 5.30 -47.97
C PRO A 529 -3.28 4.71 -46.58
N ILE A 530 -2.85 3.47 -46.39
CA ILE A 530 -2.81 2.77 -45.11
C ILE A 530 -1.34 2.69 -44.67
N ASP A 531 -1.05 3.21 -43.52
CA ASP A 531 0.31 3.25 -42.97
C ASP A 531 0.81 1.84 -42.65
N ASN A 532 2.07 1.55 -42.97
CA ASN A 532 2.74 0.38 -42.47
C ASN A 532 3.13 0.63 -40.99
N PRO A 533 2.64 -0.15 -40.02
CA PRO A 533 2.92 0.07 -38.61
C PRO A 533 4.40 -0.10 -38.22
N LEU A 534 5.23 -0.69 -39.10
CA LEU A 534 6.68 -0.80 -38.90
C LEU A 534 7.47 0.47 -39.24
N TYR A 535 6.82 1.47 -39.85
CA TYR A 535 7.52 2.62 -40.39
C TYR A 535 8.25 3.44 -39.32
N ASP A 536 7.59 3.70 -38.20
CA ASP A 536 8.15 4.51 -37.09
C ASP A 536 9.38 3.86 -36.48
N TRP A 537 9.36 2.54 -36.31
CA TRP A 537 10.55 1.80 -35.87
C TRP A 537 11.72 1.96 -36.85
N ARG A 538 11.47 1.87 -38.15
CA ARG A 538 12.49 1.99 -39.17
C ARG A 538 13.19 3.34 -39.18
N VAL A 539 12.41 4.42 -39.11
CA VAL A 539 12.98 5.77 -39.16
C VAL A 539 13.62 6.19 -37.84
N GLY A 540 13.45 5.39 -36.75
CA GLY A 540 14.11 5.63 -35.48
C GLY A 540 13.34 6.59 -34.57
N CYS A 541 12.01 6.60 -34.63
CA CYS A 541 11.19 7.20 -33.58
C CYS A 541 11.46 6.57 -32.22
N TRP A 542 11.31 7.35 -31.14
CA TRP A 542 11.39 6.80 -29.78
C TRP A 542 10.51 7.60 -28.81
N ASN A 543 10.11 6.94 -27.70
CA ASN A 543 9.26 7.51 -26.66
C ASN A 543 9.65 6.89 -25.31
N ASP A 544 10.32 7.68 -24.50
CA ASP A 544 10.85 7.28 -23.20
C ASP A 544 10.15 8.03 -22.07
N SER A 545 9.96 7.36 -20.95
CA SER A 545 9.46 8.00 -19.75
C SER A 545 10.26 7.59 -18.51
N LYS A 546 10.29 8.47 -17.52
CA LYS A 546 10.92 8.21 -16.23
C LYS A 546 10.20 8.97 -15.15
N TYR A 547 10.21 8.41 -13.94
CA TYR A 547 9.81 9.17 -12.76
C TYR A 547 10.71 8.85 -11.56
N THR A 548 10.71 9.79 -10.63
CA THR A 548 11.27 9.61 -9.28
C THR A 548 10.19 9.98 -8.29
N SER A 549 9.90 9.09 -7.36
CA SER A 549 8.92 9.31 -6.29
C SER A 549 9.60 9.23 -4.93
N LEU A 550 9.32 10.19 -4.07
CA LEU A 550 9.73 10.22 -2.67
C LEU A 550 8.47 10.29 -1.81
N ARG A 551 8.36 9.41 -0.82
CA ARG A 551 7.24 9.39 0.11
C ARG A 551 7.73 9.25 1.54
N SER A 552 7.10 9.99 2.44
CA SER A 552 7.35 9.92 3.89
C SER A 552 6.02 9.86 4.61
N ASN A 553 5.77 8.77 5.32
CA ASN A 553 4.56 8.55 6.09
C ASN A 553 4.90 8.37 7.56
N THR A 554 4.30 9.19 8.41
CA THR A 554 4.44 9.13 9.87
C THR A 554 3.07 8.84 10.48
N SER A 555 2.99 7.90 11.39
CA SER A 555 1.79 7.62 12.18
C SER A 555 2.15 7.48 13.65
N ILE A 556 1.45 8.20 14.50
CA ILE A 556 1.65 8.20 15.96
C ILE A 556 0.35 7.76 16.60
N ARG A 557 0.38 6.62 17.30
CA ARG A 557 -0.73 6.09 18.06
C ARG A 557 -0.47 6.28 19.54
N TYR A 558 -1.45 6.83 20.24
CA TYR A 558 -1.43 6.94 21.71
C TYR A 558 -2.63 6.20 22.32
N THR A 559 -2.36 5.23 23.19
CA THR A 559 -3.38 4.49 23.92
C THR A 559 -3.62 5.17 25.26
N ILE A 560 -4.77 5.86 25.37
CA ILE A 560 -5.16 6.59 26.59
C ILE A 560 -5.48 5.59 27.71
N CYS A 561 -6.31 4.61 27.38
CA CYS A 561 -6.65 3.47 28.24
C CYS A 561 -7.02 2.27 27.34
N PRO A 562 -7.13 1.05 27.89
CA PRO A 562 -7.55 -0.11 27.11
C PRO A 562 -8.85 0.18 26.33
N GLY A 563 -8.81 -0.04 25.01
CA GLY A 563 -9.92 0.22 24.12
C GLY A 563 -10.06 1.68 23.64
N PHE A 564 -9.31 2.64 24.17
CA PHE A 564 -9.38 4.05 23.73
C PHE A 564 -8.04 4.53 23.19
N GLN A 565 -7.98 4.80 21.89
CA GLN A 565 -6.77 5.16 21.16
C GLN A 565 -6.99 6.42 20.32
N VAL A 566 -5.93 7.22 20.20
CA VAL A 566 -5.84 8.36 19.28
C VAL A 566 -4.68 8.12 18.32
N VAL A 567 -4.90 8.31 17.03
CA VAL A 567 -3.87 8.13 15.98
C VAL A 567 -3.79 9.42 15.17
N GLY A 568 -2.62 10.05 15.17
CA GLY A 568 -2.28 11.14 14.27
C GLY A 568 -1.42 10.62 13.14
N SER A 569 -1.69 11.01 11.89
CA SER A 569 -0.88 10.63 10.74
C SER A 569 -0.57 11.80 9.83
N VAL A 570 0.61 11.78 9.22
CA VAL A 570 1.08 12.76 8.23
C VAL A 570 1.76 11.99 7.10
N GLY A 571 1.30 12.24 5.88
CA GLY A 571 1.88 11.72 4.65
C GLY A 571 2.36 12.85 3.76
N LEU A 572 3.56 12.70 3.22
CA LEU A 572 4.17 13.61 2.26
C LEU A 572 4.62 12.78 1.05
N SER A 573 4.26 13.21 -0.14
CA SER A 573 4.66 12.55 -1.38
C SER A 573 5.08 13.58 -2.42
N ARG A 574 6.20 13.34 -3.09
CA ARG A 574 6.65 14.09 -4.25
C ARG A 574 6.98 13.14 -5.37
N LYS A 575 6.39 13.37 -6.55
CA LYS A 575 6.68 12.62 -7.77
C LYS A 575 7.09 13.57 -8.88
N ILE A 576 8.24 13.33 -9.47
CA ILE A 576 8.76 14.08 -10.59
C ILE A 576 8.81 13.14 -11.78
N SER A 577 8.04 13.42 -12.81
CA SER A 577 7.91 12.61 -14.01
C SER A 577 8.41 13.38 -15.22
N ARG A 578 9.03 12.68 -16.15
CA ARG A 578 9.42 13.20 -17.44
C ARG A 578 9.04 12.23 -18.55
N LYS A 579 8.46 12.74 -19.61
CA LYS A 579 8.25 12.02 -20.87
C LYS A 579 8.98 12.75 -21.98
N ASP A 580 9.73 12.02 -22.75
CA ASP A 580 10.44 12.51 -23.91
C ASP A 580 10.06 11.68 -25.12
N SER A 581 9.83 12.30 -26.29
CA SER A 581 9.62 11.59 -27.55
C SER A 581 10.30 12.34 -28.70
N PHE A 582 10.71 11.58 -29.70
CA PHE A 582 11.37 12.11 -30.88
C PHE A 582 10.84 11.45 -32.15
N ILE A 583 10.53 12.28 -33.11
CA ILE A 583 10.17 11.89 -34.49
C ILE A 583 11.24 12.50 -35.41
N PRO A 584 12.02 11.66 -36.14
CA PRO A 584 13.14 12.14 -36.96
C PRO A 584 12.71 12.99 -38.15
N PRO A 585 13.58 13.87 -38.67
CA PRO A 585 13.28 14.71 -39.83
C PRO A 585 13.02 13.96 -41.14
N SER A 586 13.50 12.72 -41.30
CA SER A 586 13.18 11.87 -42.45
C SER A 586 11.80 11.24 -42.41
N HIS A 587 11.06 11.39 -41.28
CA HIS A 587 9.73 10.84 -41.17
C HIS A 587 8.79 11.41 -42.24
N LYS A 588 7.90 10.56 -42.79
CA LYS A 588 6.96 10.88 -43.87
C LYS A 588 6.09 12.12 -43.63
N TRP A 589 5.77 12.45 -42.38
CA TRP A 589 5.01 13.64 -42.00
C TRP A 589 5.72 14.95 -42.36
N TYR A 590 7.06 14.89 -42.63
CA TYR A 590 7.88 16.04 -42.92
C TYR A 590 8.40 16.05 -44.36
N ALA A 591 7.87 15.15 -45.25
CA ALA A 591 8.35 15.04 -46.63
C ALA A 591 8.29 16.40 -47.37
N ASP A 592 7.16 17.10 -47.26
CA ASP A 592 6.90 18.40 -47.93
C ASP A 592 7.12 19.60 -47.00
N LYS A 593 7.78 19.42 -45.86
CA LYS A 593 8.03 20.50 -44.91
C LYS A 593 9.36 21.17 -45.11
N GLU A 594 9.45 22.47 -44.75
CA GLU A 594 10.69 23.18 -44.70
C GLU A 594 11.61 22.62 -43.58
N LEU A 595 12.93 22.80 -43.74
CA LEU A 595 13.96 22.30 -42.81
C LEU A 595 13.66 22.68 -41.35
N LYS A 596 13.15 23.89 -41.08
CA LYS A 596 12.80 24.34 -39.72
C LYS A 596 11.64 23.60 -39.10
N GLN A 597 10.81 22.94 -39.90
CA GLN A 597 9.63 22.20 -39.49
C GLN A 597 9.88 20.67 -39.48
N LYS A 598 11.06 20.20 -39.95
CA LYS A 598 11.40 18.78 -40.04
C LYS A 598 11.86 18.20 -38.72
N GLY A 599 11.33 17.04 -38.38
CA GLY A 599 11.61 16.40 -37.11
C GLY A 599 10.93 17.10 -35.94
N ARG A 600 10.63 16.36 -34.88
CA ARG A 600 9.97 16.91 -33.70
C ARG A 600 10.49 16.22 -32.44
N TYR A 601 10.80 16.99 -31.44
CA TYR A 601 11.10 16.54 -30.10
C TYR A 601 10.06 17.12 -29.14
N ASP A 602 9.37 16.26 -28.40
CA ASP A 602 8.43 16.68 -27.36
C ASP A 602 8.99 16.31 -25.99
N ARG A 603 8.86 17.21 -25.02
CA ARG A 603 9.14 16.97 -23.60
C ARG A 603 8.00 17.44 -22.75
N ARG A 604 7.65 16.59 -21.77
CA ARG A 604 6.70 16.90 -20.71
C ARG A 604 7.34 16.61 -19.37
N ASP A 605 7.50 17.65 -18.56
CA ASP A 605 7.93 17.56 -17.17
C ASP A 605 6.71 17.81 -16.26
N LYS A 606 6.45 16.89 -15.33
CA LYS A 606 5.34 16.98 -14.37
C LYS A 606 5.86 16.76 -12.96
N THR A 607 5.51 17.65 -12.04
CA THR A 607 5.73 17.50 -10.61
C THR A 607 4.39 17.39 -9.92
N ALA A 608 4.22 16.38 -9.08
CA ALA A 608 3.05 16.18 -8.24
C ALA A 608 3.48 16.11 -6.77
N ASP A 609 3.00 17.05 -5.99
CA ASP A 609 3.22 17.15 -4.54
C ASP A 609 1.91 16.90 -3.82
N VAL A 610 1.91 15.96 -2.86
CA VAL A 610 0.74 15.64 -2.04
C VAL A 610 1.12 15.69 -0.58
N TRP A 611 0.35 16.42 0.22
CA TRP A 611 0.40 16.26 1.66
C TRP A 611 -0.98 15.86 2.20
N GLN A 612 -0.97 14.95 3.16
CA GLN A 612 -2.16 14.44 3.81
C GLN A 612 -1.92 14.40 5.32
N THR A 613 -2.88 14.85 6.10
CA THR A 613 -2.85 14.71 7.57
C THR A 613 -4.19 14.22 8.05
N ALA A 614 -4.17 13.32 9.04
CA ALA A 614 -5.40 12.80 9.64
C ALA A 614 -5.25 12.64 11.15
N LEU A 615 -6.37 12.80 11.85
CA LEU A 615 -6.54 12.50 13.26
C LEU A 615 -7.69 11.52 13.42
N THR A 616 -7.41 10.38 14.04
CA THR A 616 -8.39 9.31 14.25
C THR A 616 -8.53 9.01 15.72
N VAL A 617 -9.76 8.92 16.21
CA VAL A 617 -10.10 8.52 17.58
C VAL A 617 -10.88 7.22 17.51
N ASN A 618 -10.40 6.20 18.19
CA ASN A 618 -11.00 4.86 18.24
C ASN A 618 -11.36 4.51 19.68
N TYR A 619 -12.60 4.10 19.89
CA TYR A 619 -13.07 3.54 21.15
C TYR A 619 -13.72 2.19 20.91
N THR A 620 -13.23 1.15 21.57
CA THR A 620 -13.81 -0.20 21.53
C THR A 620 -13.89 -0.74 22.94
N ASN A 621 -15.08 -1.17 23.35
CA ASN A 621 -15.27 -1.80 24.66
C ASN A 621 -16.37 -2.86 24.60
N THR A 622 -16.22 -3.88 25.46
CA THR A 622 -17.24 -4.92 25.64
C THR A 622 -17.84 -4.81 27.02
N PHE A 623 -19.15 -4.52 27.09
CA PHE A 623 -19.90 -4.40 28.32
C PHE A 623 -20.64 -5.71 28.61
N ASN A 624 -20.63 -6.13 29.85
CA ASN A 624 -21.34 -7.36 30.32
C ASN A 624 -21.01 -8.59 29.47
N GLU A 625 -19.81 -8.70 28.91
CA GLU A 625 -19.34 -9.80 28.07
C GLU A 625 -20.16 -10.04 26.78
N LYS A 626 -21.18 -9.24 26.51
CA LYS A 626 -22.15 -9.44 25.42
C LYS A 626 -22.35 -8.26 24.49
N HIS A 627 -22.09 -7.06 24.98
CA HIS A 627 -22.34 -5.83 24.23
C HIS A 627 -21.02 -5.21 23.80
N MET A 628 -20.57 -5.50 22.60
CA MET A 628 -19.39 -4.87 22.02
C MET A 628 -19.81 -3.60 21.28
N LEU A 629 -19.20 -2.49 21.63
CA LEU A 629 -19.41 -1.18 21.01
C LEU A 629 -18.07 -0.68 20.48
N THR A 630 -18.01 -0.35 19.19
CA THR A 630 -16.89 0.34 18.58
C THR A 630 -17.35 1.67 18.00
N VAL A 631 -16.71 2.76 18.41
CA VAL A 631 -16.96 4.11 17.90
C VAL A 631 -15.66 4.66 17.34
N ASN A 632 -15.71 5.16 16.11
CA ASN A 632 -14.57 5.72 15.43
C ASN A 632 -14.92 7.10 14.90
N LEU A 633 -13.99 8.05 15.03
CA LEU A 633 -14.05 9.40 14.47
C LEU A 633 -12.75 9.67 13.74
N ASN A 634 -12.82 10.27 12.56
CA ASN A 634 -11.64 10.63 11.76
C ASN A 634 -11.85 12.00 11.12
N GLY A 635 -10.84 12.85 11.20
CA GLY A 635 -10.73 14.09 10.45
C GLY A 635 -9.49 14.04 9.57
N GLU A 636 -9.60 14.39 8.29
CA GLU A 636 -8.52 14.34 7.30
C GLU A 636 -8.48 15.65 6.50
N MET A 637 -7.28 16.11 6.19
CA MET A 637 -7.01 17.21 5.26
C MET A 637 -5.98 16.74 4.24
N GLN A 638 -6.18 17.12 2.98
CA GLN A 638 -5.27 16.80 1.88
C GLN A 638 -5.18 17.97 0.92
N GLU A 639 -3.98 18.18 0.38
CA GLU A 639 -3.73 19.07 -0.75
C GLU A 639 -2.88 18.32 -1.77
N ASP A 640 -3.33 18.38 -3.01
CA ASP A 640 -2.65 17.86 -4.18
C ASP A 640 -2.28 19.07 -5.06
N LEU A 641 -1.00 19.23 -5.33
CA LEU A 641 -0.43 20.24 -6.22
C LEU A 641 0.22 19.55 -7.40
N GLU A 642 -0.23 19.86 -8.60
CA GLU A 642 0.36 19.37 -9.83
C GLU A 642 0.84 20.55 -10.67
N ASP A 643 2.09 20.50 -11.13
CA ASP A 643 2.72 21.46 -12.04
C ASP A 643 3.25 20.68 -13.24
N GLU A 644 2.74 20.98 -14.42
CA GLU A 644 3.10 20.35 -15.66
C GLU A 644 3.57 21.40 -16.67
N VAL A 645 4.73 21.20 -17.25
CA VAL A 645 5.28 21.99 -18.33
C VAL A 645 5.57 21.09 -19.52
N SER A 646 5.01 21.44 -20.67
CA SER A 646 5.24 20.76 -21.94
C SER A 646 5.83 21.70 -22.96
N TRP A 647 6.77 21.22 -23.76
CA TRP A 647 7.36 21.97 -24.85
C TRP A 647 7.84 21.06 -25.97
N ALA A 648 7.85 21.60 -27.17
CA ALA A 648 8.25 20.89 -28.38
C ALA A 648 9.32 21.71 -29.13
N ALA A 649 10.16 21.03 -29.87
CA ALA A 649 11.15 21.62 -30.73
C ALA A 649 11.13 20.95 -32.10
N THR A 650 11.41 21.71 -33.16
CA THR A 650 11.46 21.26 -34.55
C THR A 650 12.74 21.74 -35.26
N GLY A 651 12.94 21.25 -36.50
CA GLY A 651 14.08 21.67 -37.29
C GLY A 651 15.34 20.90 -36.96
N PHE A 652 15.30 19.59 -37.00
CA PHE A 652 16.47 18.73 -36.83
C PHE A 652 17.10 18.44 -38.18
N LEU A 653 18.44 18.48 -38.22
CA LEU A 653 19.18 18.34 -39.48
C LEU A 653 19.37 16.90 -39.95
N THR A 654 19.30 15.95 -39.02
CA THR A 654 19.53 14.53 -39.29
C THR A 654 18.82 13.68 -38.27
N ASP A 655 18.44 12.44 -38.61
CA ASP A 655 17.78 11.46 -37.74
C ASP A 655 18.64 11.04 -36.55
N LYS A 656 19.95 11.23 -36.62
CA LYS A 656 20.88 10.82 -35.56
C LYS A 656 21.05 11.86 -34.44
N ILE A 657 20.47 13.05 -34.61
CA ILE A 657 20.59 14.15 -33.66
C ILE A 657 19.20 14.38 -33.05
N ASP A 658 19.02 13.85 -31.85
CA ASP A 658 17.81 13.97 -31.05
C ASP A 658 17.97 14.90 -29.83
N ASN A 659 19.07 15.69 -29.81
CA ASN A 659 19.31 16.65 -28.75
C ASN A 659 18.62 17.98 -29.05
N ILE A 660 17.77 18.43 -28.14
CA ILE A 660 16.96 19.64 -28.26
C ILE A 660 17.81 20.91 -28.52
N GLY A 661 19.01 20.98 -27.98
CA GLY A 661 19.94 22.09 -28.25
C GLY A 661 20.42 22.20 -29.70
N MET A 662 20.08 21.22 -30.54
CA MET A 662 20.39 21.17 -31.97
C MET A 662 19.15 21.43 -32.85
N SER A 663 18.00 21.74 -32.27
CA SER A 663 16.81 22.16 -33.02
C SER A 663 16.97 23.58 -33.56
N LEU A 664 16.32 23.87 -34.69
CA LEU A 664 16.36 25.19 -35.32
C LEU A 664 15.22 26.12 -34.86
N GLY A 665 14.20 25.58 -34.21
CA GLY A 665 13.04 26.35 -33.79
C GLY A 665 11.97 25.53 -33.02
N TYR A 666 10.82 26.16 -32.95
CA TYR A 666 9.62 25.60 -32.32
C TYR A 666 8.54 25.36 -33.38
N PRO A 667 7.55 24.44 -33.13
CA PRO A 667 6.41 24.31 -34.01
C PRO A 667 5.59 25.63 -34.11
N ASP A 668 5.11 25.95 -35.30
CA ASP A 668 4.40 27.23 -35.55
C ASP A 668 3.11 27.37 -34.70
N ALA A 669 2.42 26.26 -34.38
CA ALA A 669 1.16 26.26 -33.65
C ALA A 669 1.26 25.83 -32.17
N TRP A 670 2.42 25.33 -31.73
CA TRP A 670 2.59 24.69 -30.41
C TRP A 670 3.93 25.11 -29.79
N GLY A 671 3.88 26.17 -29.04
CA GLY A 671 5.01 26.59 -28.22
C GLY A 671 5.12 25.79 -26.94
N THR A 672 5.54 26.44 -25.88
CA THR A 672 5.47 25.90 -24.51
C THR A 672 4.04 25.98 -24.00
N SER A 673 3.59 24.93 -23.32
CA SER A 673 2.35 24.94 -22.53
C SER A 673 2.66 24.59 -21.08
N GLY A 674 1.85 25.08 -20.16
CA GLY A 674 1.98 24.79 -18.74
C GLY A 674 0.61 24.75 -18.10
N GLU A 675 0.46 23.88 -17.09
CA GLU A 675 -0.74 23.76 -16.29
C GLU A 675 -0.34 23.59 -14.83
N GLU A 676 -0.95 24.40 -13.96
CA GLU A 676 -0.82 24.24 -12.51
C GLU A 676 -2.20 23.96 -11.94
N THR A 677 -2.34 22.84 -11.23
CA THR A 677 -3.60 22.43 -10.62
C THR A 677 -3.41 22.24 -9.12
N THR A 678 -4.24 22.90 -8.32
CA THR A 678 -4.28 22.71 -6.87
C THR A 678 -5.65 22.21 -6.45
N MET A 679 -5.68 21.04 -5.79
CA MET A 679 -6.90 20.48 -5.21
C MET A 679 -6.76 20.37 -3.70
N ARG A 680 -7.76 20.85 -2.96
CA ARG A 680 -7.84 20.79 -1.50
C ARG A 680 -9.07 20.02 -1.07
N ARG A 681 -8.91 19.19 -0.05
CA ARG A 681 -9.99 18.37 0.49
C ARG A 681 -9.93 18.33 2.01
N ILE A 682 -11.11 18.39 2.62
CA ILE A 682 -11.32 18.18 4.05
C ILE A 682 -12.41 17.13 4.21
N SER A 683 -12.15 16.10 5.02
CA SER A 683 -13.10 15.01 5.27
C SER A 683 -13.29 14.82 6.77
N LEU A 684 -14.56 14.70 7.19
CA LEU A 684 -14.93 14.31 8.55
C LEU A 684 -15.75 13.03 8.49
N ARG A 685 -15.37 12.02 9.26
CA ARG A 685 -15.97 10.68 9.20
C ARG A 685 -16.23 10.13 10.59
N GLY A 686 -17.34 9.43 10.72
CA GLY A 686 -17.71 8.73 11.94
C GLY A 686 -18.31 7.37 11.65
N SER A 687 -18.03 6.38 12.50
CA SER A 687 -18.70 5.09 12.43
C SER A 687 -19.01 4.54 13.82
N VAL A 688 -20.13 3.85 13.92
CA VAL A 688 -20.57 3.12 15.12
C VAL A 688 -20.86 1.69 14.68
N ASN A 689 -20.19 0.74 15.31
CA ASN A 689 -20.46 -0.68 15.15
C ASN A 689 -20.87 -1.24 16.52
N TYR A 690 -22.04 -1.88 16.58
CA TYR A 690 -22.56 -2.51 17.76
C TYR A 690 -22.82 -3.99 17.51
N TYR A 691 -22.37 -4.85 18.42
CA TYR A 691 -22.44 -6.29 18.31
C TYR A 691 -22.95 -6.89 19.60
N TYR A 692 -24.08 -7.61 19.55
CA TYR A 692 -24.70 -8.23 20.69
C TYR A 692 -24.50 -9.75 20.69
N ASP A 693 -23.85 -10.25 21.74
CA ASP A 693 -23.64 -11.67 22.04
C ASP A 693 -23.12 -12.49 20.83
N MET A 694 -22.33 -11.87 19.98
CA MET A 694 -21.85 -12.46 18.72
C MET A 694 -22.96 -12.95 17.77
N ARG A 695 -24.20 -12.43 17.93
CA ARG A 695 -25.37 -12.85 17.15
C ARG A 695 -25.94 -11.75 16.27
N TYR A 696 -26.21 -10.57 16.85
CA TYR A 696 -26.84 -9.46 16.14
C TYR A 696 -25.87 -8.32 16.04
N PHE A 697 -25.75 -7.73 14.87
CA PHE A 697 -24.84 -6.60 14.65
C PHE A 697 -25.49 -5.48 13.86
N LEU A 698 -25.05 -4.26 14.17
CA LEU A 698 -25.48 -3.02 13.55
C LEU A 698 -24.24 -2.21 13.20
N ASP A 699 -24.20 -1.66 12.00
CA ASP A 699 -23.11 -0.81 11.49
C ASP A 699 -23.71 0.46 10.90
N ILE A 700 -23.27 1.60 11.40
CA ILE A 700 -23.67 2.93 10.92
C ILE A 700 -22.40 3.70 10.59
N SER A 701 -22.36 4.33 9.42
CA SER A 701 -21.29 5.24 9.08
C SER A 701 -21.84 6.52 8.45
N TYR A 702 -21.12 7.60 8.69
CA TYR A 702 -21.39 8.92 8.12
C TYR A 702 -20.07 9.60 7.78
N SER A 703 -20.02 10.21 6.60
CA SER A 703 -18.91 11.06 6.20
C SER A 703 -19.41 12.34 5.53
N THR A 704 -18.66 13.41 5.69
CA THR A 704 -18.87 14.64 4.95
C THR A 704 -17.54 15.11 4.40
N ASP A 705 -17.53 15.40 3.10
CA ASP A 705 -16.35 15.82 2.36
C ASP A 705 -16.57 17.20 1.75
N GLY A 706 -15.61 18.09 1.94
CA GLY A 706 -15.50 19.36 1.24
C GLY A 706 -14.34 19.32 0.25
N SER A 707 -14.56 19.77 -1.00
CA SER A 707 -13.50 19.82 -2.02
C SER A 707 -13.54 21.14 -2.80
N SER A 708 -12.34 21.61 -3.19
CA SER A 708 -12.19 22.77 -4.07
C SER A 708 -12.59 22.48 -5.52
N SER A 709 -12.79 21.22 -5.90
CA SER A 709 -13.20 20.82 -7.27
C SER A 709 -14.68 21.04 -7.56
N PHE A 710 -15.48 21.43 -6.57
CA PHE A 710 -16.91 21.66 -6.74
C PHE A 710 -17.28 23.13 -6.70
N GLY A 711 -18.46 23.41 -7.26
CA GLY A 711 -19.02 24.77 -7.31
C GLY A 711 -19.13 25.39 -5.93
N SER A 712 -19.03 26.72 -5.87
CA SER A 712 -19.00 27.48 -4.60
C SER A 712 -20.19 27.19 -3.70
N GLU A 713 -21.35 26.87 -4.29
CA GLU A 713 -22.61 26.60 -3.57
C GLU A 713 -22.78 25.09 -3.20
N SER A 714 -21.90 24.22 -3.68
CA SER A 714 -22.04 22.77 -3.54
C SER A 714 -20.74 22.06 -3.12
N ARG A 715 -19.86 22.75 -2.37
CA ARG A 715 -18.53 22.24 -1.98
C ARG A 715 -18.57 21.05 -1.03
N TRP A 716 -19.66 20.87 -0.28
CA TRP A 716 -19.80 19.82 0.72
C TRP A 716 -20.75 18.72 0.27
N GLY A 717 -20.29 17.49 0.32
CA GLY A 717 -21.08 16.28 0.11
C GLY A 717 -21.22 15.47 1.39
N SER A 718 -22.39 14.85 1.60
CA SER A 718 -22.64 13.98 2.74
C SER A 718 -22.96 12.57 2.28
N PHE A 719 -22.32 11.60 2.87
CA PHE A 719 -22.43 10.19 2.52
C PHE A 719 -22.67 9.38 3.80
N TRP A 720 -23.49 8.37 3.72
CA TRP A 720 -23.86 7.59 4.89
C TRP A 720 -24.18 6.16 4.52
N SER A 721 -24.07 5.28 5.49
CA SER A 721 -24.56 3.92 5.36
C SER A 721 -25.12 3.40 6.66
N PHE A 722 -26.06 2.48 6.52
CA PHE A 722 -26.70 1.73 7.58
C PHE A 722 -26.68 0.26 7.19
N GLY A 723 -26.30 -0.60 8.11
CA GLY A 723 -26.30 -2.04 7.87
C GLY A 723 -26.60 -2.79 9.15
N GLY A 724 -27.17 -3.96 9.00
CA GLY A 724 -27.44 -4.88 10.10
C GLY A 724 -27.35 -6.33 9.65
N GLY A 725 -27.18 -7.22 10.60
CA GLY A 725 -27.13 -8.62 10.30
C GLY A 725 -27.32 -9.53 11.50
N TRP A 726 -27.42 -10.81 11.17
CA TRP A 726 -27.68 -11.87 12.13
C TRP A 726 -26.76 -13.05 11.85
N ASN A 727 -25.91 -13.37 12.81
CA ASN A 727 -25.09 -14.58 12.81
C ASN A 727 -25.91 -15.75 13.35
N ILE A 728 -26.66 -16.38 12.48
CA ILE A 728 -27.58 -17.49 12.83
C ILE A 728 -26.79 -18.68 13.39
N TYR A 729 -25.55 -18.89 12.91
CA TYR A 729 -24.70 -19.97 13.42
C TYR A 729 -24.46 -19.88 14.93
N ASN A 730 -24.39 -18.67 15.51
CA ASN A 730 -24.14 -18.45 16.92
C ASN A 730 -25.42 -18.64 17.79
N GLU A 731 -26.57 -18.93 17.18
CA GLU A 731 -27.77 -19.30 17.93
C GLU A 731 -27.66 -20.72 18.50
N ARG A 732 -28.15 -20.93 19.73
CA ARG A 732 -28.04 -22.20 20.43
C ARG A 732 -28.65 -23.33 19.63
N PHE A 733 -29.81 -23.09 18.97
CA PHE A 733 -30.51 -24.08 18.18
C PHE A 733 -29.74 -24.58 16.95
N ILE A 734 -28.79 -23.79 16.42
CA ILE A 734 -27.88 -24.22 15.35
C ILE A 734 -26.63 -24.85 15.96
N LYS A 735 -25.95 -24.11 16.85
CA LYS A 735 -24.63 -24.47 17.38
C LYS A 735 -24.62 -25.80 18.15
N GLU A 736 -25.71 -26.10 18.85
CA GLU A 736 -25.84 -27.32 19.66
C GLU A 736 -26.38 -28.52 18.84
N ASN A 737 -27.11 -28.27 17.74
CA ASN A 737 -27.83 -29.34 17.04
C ASN A 737 -27.31 -29.65 15.62
N VAL A 738 -26.56 -28.73 15.00
CA VAL A 738 -26.18 -28.85 13.59
C VAL A 738 -24.64 -28.70 13.42
N GLY A 739 -23.91 -29.77 13.73
CA GLY A 739 -22.46 -29.77 13.77
C GLY A 739 -21.75 -29.67 12.40
N TRP A 740 -22.47 -29.76 11.28
CA TRP A 740 -21.91 -29.68 9.91
C TRP A 740 -21.98 -28.27 9.33
N ILE A 741 -22.73 -27.33 9.91
CA ILE A 741 -22.72 -25.91 9.59
C ILE A 741 -21.62 -25.28 10.42
N SER A 742 -20.74 -24.50 9.79
CA SER A 742 -19.63 -23.79 10.44
C SER A 742 -19.76 -22.27 10.37
N ASP A 743 -20.53 -21.75 9.43
CA ASP A 743 -20.94 -20.34 9.34
C ASP A 743 -22.32 -20.26 8.71
N LEU A 744 -23.17 -19.39 9.24
CA LEU A 744 -24.47 -19.06 8.66
C LEU A 744 -24.85 -17.65 9.09
N ARG A 745 -24.75 -16.71 8.14
CA ARG A 745 -24.93 -15.30 8.39
C ARG A 745 -25.78 -14.65 7.31
N VAL A 746 -26.69 -13.79 7.73
CA VAL A 746 -27.50 -12.93 6.86
C VAL A 746 -27.18 -11.48 7.18
N ARG A 747 -27.00 -10.68 6.17
CA ARG A 747 -26.68 -9.25 6.31
C ARG A 747 -27.38 -8.43 5.25
N TYR A 748 -27.72 -7.20 5.64
CA TYR A 748 -28.29 -6.20 4.76
C TYR A 748 -27.57 -4.88 4.99
N SER A 749 -27.29 -4.16 3.92
CA SER A 749 -26.78 -2.80 4.00
C SER A 749 -27.41 -1.90 2.95
N TYR A 750 -27.56 -0.63 3.30
CA TYR A 750 -28.00 0.44 2.41
C TYR A 750 -27.18 1.68 2.67
N GLY A 751 -26.78 2.37 1.62
CA GLY A 751 -25.98 3.58 1.79
C GLY A 751 -25.77 4.35 0.51
N VAL A 752 -25.09 5.47 0.68
CA VAL A 752 -24.74 6.42 -0.39
C VAL A 752 -23.24 6.61 -0.39
N SER A 753 -22.64 6.45 -1.57
CA SER A 753 -21.25 6.82 -1.84
C SER A 753 -21.22 7.87 -2.97
N GLY A 754 -20.14 8.65 -3.00
CA GLY A 754 -19.98 9.72 -3.97
C GLY A 754 -18.91 9.42 -5.01
N ASN A 755 -19.03 10.04 -6.19
CA ASN A 755 -17.96 10.08 -7.19
C ASN A 755 -17.59 11.52 -7.50
N MET A 756 -16.29 11.76 -7.74
CA MET A 756 -15.68 13.05 -8.02
C MET A 756 -15.06 13.01 -9.43
N GLY A 757 -15.91 12.85 -10.45
CA GLY A 757 -15.49 12.74 -11.84
C GLY A 757 -15.18 14.07 -12.54
N PHE A 758 -14.91 15.17 -11.79
CA PHE A 758 -14.74 16.51 -12.36
C PHE A 758 -13.37 17.09 -12.04
N SER A 759 -12.82 17.83 -13.01
CA SER A 759 -11.64 18.67 -12.81
C SER A 759 -11.98 19.92 -11.98
N PRO A 760 -11.06 20.47 -11.17
CA PRO A 760 -11.26 21.77 -10.54
C PRO A 760 -11.63 22.88 -11.52
N ALA A 761 -11.13 22.83 -12.76
CA ALA A 761 -11.44 23.77 -13.82
C ALA A 761 -12.93 23.75 -14.24
N ASP A 762 -13.66 22.65 -14.04
CA ASP A 762 -15.08 22.55 -14.42
C ASP A 762 -15.99 23.40 -13.54
N ALA A 763 -15.56 23.70 -12.32
CA ALA A 763 -16.26 24.57 -11.39
C ALA A 763 -15.96 26.06 -11.57
N MET A 764 -14.93 26.41 -12.37
CA MET A 764 -14.43 27.78 -12.51
C MET A 764 -14.68 28.36 -13.90
N THR A 765 -14.71 29.69 -14.00
CA THR A 765 -14.64 30.37 -15.30
C THR A 765 -13.24 30.22 -15.85
N VAL A 766 -13.13 29.67 -17.05
CA VAL A 766 -11.86 29.47 -17.75
C VAL A 766 -11.73 30.51 -18.86
N TYR A 767 -10.59 31.16 -18.94
CA TYR A 767 -10.24 32.10 -19.97
C TYR A 767 -9.06 31.57 -20.79
N ARG A 768 -9.13 31.72 -22.11
CA ARG A 768 -8.05 31.41 -23.05
C ARG A 768 -7.44 32.68 -23.60
N GLN A 769 -6.14 32.75 -23.67
CA GLN A 769 -5.45 33.75 -24.46
C GLN A 769 -5.57 33.43 -25.95
N ASN A 770 -6.13 34.39 -26.73
CA ASN A 770 -6.19 34.24 -28.17
C ASN A 770 -5.01 34.99 -28.81
N VAL A 771 -3.95 34.25 -29.10
CA VAL A 771 -2.71 34.84 -29.66
C VAL A 771 -2.88 35.36 -31.10
N ASN A 772 -3.96 34.96 -31.78
CA ASN A 772 -4.28 35.41 -33.15
C ASN A 772 -5.05 36.73 -33.14
N GLU A 773 -5.62 37.15 -32.01
CA GLU A 773 -6.32 38.40 -31.84
C GLU A 773 -5.58 39.31 -30.87
N THR A 774 -4.88 40.25 -31.41
CA THR A 774 -4.10 41.21 -30.62
C THR A 774 -4.71 42.60 -30.66
N TYR A 775 -4.82 43.24 -29.50
CA TYR A 775 -5.14 44.66 -29.34
C TYR A 775 -3.83 45.48 -29.34
N LEU A 776 -3.93 46.77 -29.58
CA LEU A 776 -2.77 47.68 -29.47
C LEU A 776 -2.06 47.58 -28.10
N SER A 777 -2.78 47.16 -27.08
CA SER A 777 -2.31 47.07 -25.70
C SER A 777 -1.92 45.65 -25.24
N GLY A 778 -2.07 44.62 -26.09
CA GLY A 778 -1.74 43.21 -25.71
C GLY A 778 -2.54 42.14 -26.42
N VAL A 779 -2.40 40.88 -25.93
CA VAL A 779 -3.09 39.72 -26.46
C VAL A 779 -4.53 39.72 -25.99
N GLY A 780 -5.46 39.34 -26.87
CA GLY A 780 -6.88 39.13 -26.53
C GLY A 780 -7.08 37.93 -25.57
N VAL A 781 -8.04 38.11 -24.68
CA VAL A 781 -8.49 37.03 -23.79
C VAL A 781 -9.97 36.77 -24.05
N GLU A 782 -10.32 35.56 -24.39
CA GLU A 782 -11.70 35.13 -24.56
C GLU A 782 -12.11 34.15 -23.44
N MET A 783 -13.39 34.18 -23.13
CA MET A 783 -13.92 33.25 -22.13
C MET A 783 -14.23 31.92 -22.82
N GLU A 784 -13.56 30.87 -22.40
CA GLU A 784 -13.73 29.52 -22.93
C GLU A 784 -14.88 28.77 -22.26
N ARG A 785 -15.07 28.95 -20.97
CA ARG A 785 -16.08 28.25 -20.17
C ARG A 785 -16.58 29.13 -19.02
N PHE A 786 -17.89 29.04 -18.77
CA PHE A 786 -18.49 29.64 -17.58
C PHE A 786 -18.34 28.76 -16.36
N ALA A 787 -18.15 29.36 -15.19
CA ALA A 787 -18.21 28.66 -13.91
C ALA A 787 -19.58 28.00 -13.70
N ASN A 788 -19.57 26.79 -13.14
CA ASN A 788 -20.79 26.17 -12.62
C ASN A 788 -20.76 26.15 -11.08
N PRO A 789 -21.35 27.16 -10.42
CA PRO A 789 -21.35 27.25 -8.94
C PRO A 789 -22.15 26.13 -8.27
N TYR A 790 -23.02 25.44 -9.01
CA TYR A 790 -23.85 24.33 -8.53
C TYR A 790 -23.30 22.95 -8.92
N LEU A 791 -22.09 22.86 -9.48
CA LEU A 791 -21.46 21.58 -9.77
C LEU A 791 -21.34 20.79 -8.47
N GLN A 792 -21.99 19.62 -8.42
CA GLN A 792 -22.11 18.83 -7.20
C GLN A 792 -21.66 17.40 -7.39
N TRP A 793 -21.51 16.70 -6.30
CA TRP A 793 -21.16 15.30 -6.21
C TRP A 793 -22.15 14.40 -6.94
N GLN A 794 -21.65 13.40 -7.65
CA GLN A 794 -22.48 12.31 -8.14
C GLN A 794 -22.75 11.36 -6.95
N ASN A 795 -24.01 11.06 -6.67
CA ASN A 795 -24.42 10.14 -5.60
C ASN A 795 -24.82 8.78 -6.18
N THR A 796 -24.24 7.73 -5.61
CA THR A 796 -24.59 6.35 -5.92
C THR A 796 -25.26 5.72 -4.71
N TYR A 797 -26.54 5.33 -4.87
CA TYR A 797 -27.33 4.65 -3.83
C TYR A 797 -27.21 3.15 -4.04
N GLN A 798 -26.84 2.42 -3.00
CA GLN A 798 -26.59 0.99 -3.09
C GLN A 798 -27.34 0.23 -2.01
N HIS A 799 -28.02 -0.85 -2.39
CA HIS A 799 -28.55 -1.88 -1.53
C HIS A 799 -27.67 -3.13 -1.65
N ASN A 800 -27.41 -3.81 -0.56
CA ASN A 800 -26.69 -5.08 -0.60
C ASN A 800 -27.36 -6.06 0.38
N VAL A 801 -27.71 -7.25 -0.12
CA VAL A 801 -28.18 -8.39 0.68
C VAL A 801 -27.13 -9.47 0.59
N GLY A 802 -26.60 -9.90 1.73
CA GLY A 802 -25.55 -10.92 1.81
C GLY A 802 -25.99 -12.14 2.59
N PHE A 803 -25.61 -13.32 2.08
CA PHE A 803 -25.73 -14.60 2.76
C PHE A 803 -24.35 -15.27 2.75
N ASP A 804 -23.79 -15.50 3.92
CA ASP A 804 -22.55 -16.24 4.04
C ASP A 804 -22.86 -17.61 4.66
N MET A 805 -22.46 -18.68 4.00
CA MET A 805 -22.69 -20.05 4.45
C MET A 805 -21.39 -20.82 4.42
N GLY A 806 -21.08 -21.48 5.52
CA GLY A 806 -19.91 -22.33 5.70
C GLY A 806 -20.29 -23.72 6.19
N PHE A 807 -19.68 -24.74 5.62
CA PHE A 807 -19.98 -26.14 5.93
C PHE A 807 -18.69 -26.91 6.19
N PHE A 808 -18.76 -27.93 7.10
CA PHE A 808 -17.67 -28.85 7.38
C PHE A 808 -16.36 -28.14 7.78
N SER A 809 -16.43 -27.28 8.79
CA SER A 809 -15.30 -26.43 9.24
C SER A 809 -14.74 -25.53 8.13
N ASN A 810 -15.65 -24.87 7.41
CA ASN A 810 -15.38 -23.96 6.29
C ASN A 810 -14.62 -24.58 5.10
N ARG A 811 -14.65 -25.93 4.96
CA ARG A 811 -14.12 -26.58 3.75
C ARG A 811 -14.92 -26.25 2.50
N ILE A 812 -16.20 -25.93 2.68
CA ILE A 812 -17.08 -25.43 1.64
C ILE A 812 -17.66 -24.12 2.15
N ALA A 813 -17.43 -23.03 1.42
CA ALA A 813 -17.93 -21.70 1.74
C ALA A 813 -18.66 -21.09 0.53
N PHE A 814 -19.86 -20.56 0.76
CA PHE A 814 -20.68 -19.88 -0.25
C PHE A 814 -21.00 -18.46 0.22
N PRO A 815 -20.17 -17.46 -0.10
CA PRO A 815 -20.55 -16.07 0.06
C PRO A 815 -21.44 -15.66 -1.12
N PHE A 816 -22.66 -15.25 -0.85
CA PHE A 816 -23.59 -14.72 -1.84
C PHE A 816 -23.92 -13.27 -1.52
N ASN A 817 -23.86 -12.41 -2.53
CA ASN A 817 -24.20 -10.99 -2.44
C ASN A 817 -25.07 -10.61 -3.62
N TYR A 818 -26.19 -9.95 -3.33
CA TYR A 818 -27.06 -9.30 -4.30
C TYR A 818 -27.03 -7.79 -4.06
N TYR A 819 -26.70 -7.00 -5.10
CA TYR A 819 -26.56 -5.55 -5.05
C TYR A 819 -27.15 -4.88 -6.28
#